data_4dbc8c61eeed1a65d2c9161c7a2cf95e
#
_entry.id   4dbc8c61eeed1a65d2c9161c7a2cf95e
#
_cell.length_a   1.000
_cell.length_b   1.000
_cell.length_c   1.000
_cell.angle_alpha   90.00
_cell.angle_beta   90.00
_cell.angle_gamma   90.00
#
_symmetry.space_group_name_H-M   'P 1'
#
loop_
_entity.id
_entity.type
_entity.pdbx_description
1 polymer ?
#
loop_
_entity_poly.entity_id
_entity_poly.type
_entity_poly.pdbx_seq_one_letter_code
_entity_poly.pdbx_strand_id
1 'polypeptide(L)'
;MSCYLIRVENGHKVARSITSLEEYKLIRGSYEQKANLRLAREGNDGAKRRLVQFNYSGHYPQGLVKGTKLPSRAFGFDLDDKQDFEKAAKLMLQEPEKYGLLMLERSARQGGHAVCKREMGKTILENQVRIAKMLECEMDTSAHDINRVYFTTSADAEDLLYLSPELFKDDYEEADVAAEGKVLEEREKYGQEELPPGAHKANKHYKPWLENVEEKALDSQKNLGNQENQNPSQNQAQPASTSPSTSPSASSSSSSTSASSPSSSTSSASNDYLGIPYSEIISKWWQMYNDGHEPVRSNRNTLTFELAVNLRHICGFDRSLMAQIIPCYDGFPEQEKMACINSALNEKITQMPKRLKDVLSAIRQERMKLGAGKGGNSEGSNALVNALDEASAQDDLFYYNALPRMPLGVRDSLDAVGPALAMPVITAICPAIGMLATGVKVSVHGKMNSLNLISYIAGDFASGKGSIDPVIDAWTSEIKDMDKMYQQKEDEWRAKKRAAKNKKEQPEEPKLPVRCLTLNNTVANLAERLANTEGKHAFSFTPEADTVAQKWKSAMSDFSVMLRQAYDGTSYEREARSAEAVNVHIDRLLWNVVMCGTPDALYRVVNNYTDGFQSRITVARTPDNTFTPLTENLYVLTDRQRDRIIQVAHLLPLMEGEVELPKLEAKGREWLEQIRLETMKNDDKVKARQRFRICPTTMRMMTCIMLCKVVESLIQKHGFQGAEKLLKQNPLLWKELIVKMQTPTMLAVFNILADYLLDNALYFFRSRIEDAFSSRDYCGQSAYDRSRRGRNDSIFERLDVTFSFDQAQQQSISVKGASATHESVKQMLKNWKQQGLISVLPDKRYQKASPTV
;
A
#
# COMPACT_ATOMS: atom_id res chain seq x y z
N MET A 1 -39.35 -6.98 15.21
CA MET A 1 -38.97 -6.46 13.89
C MET A 1 -37.81 -7.21 13.32
N SER A 2 -37.79 -7.36 11.96
CA SER A 2 -36.74 -8.14 11.28
C SER A 2 -36.02 -7.36 10.18
N CYS A 3 -36.19 -6.03 10.10
CA CYS A 3 -35.51 -5.19 9.11
C CYS A 3 -34.94 -3.93 9.74
N TYR A 4 -33.63 -3.77 9.70
CA TYR A 4 -32.92 -2.63 10.28
C TYR A 4 -32.00 -1.97 9.25
N LEU A 5 -32.14 -0.66 9.08
CA LEU A 5 -31.20 0.17 8.36
C LEU A 5 -29.96 0.39 9.20
N ILE A 6 -28.80 0.03 8.70
CA ILE A 6 -27.52 0.19 9.39
C ILE A 6 -26.80 1.44 8.88
N ARG A 7 -26.43 2.32 9.79
CA ARG A 7 -25.63 3.52 9.52
C ARG A 7 -24.44 3.58 10.46
N VAL A 8 -23.45 4.37 10.09
CA VAL A 8 -22.31 4.67 10.96
C VAL A 8 -22.48 6.07 11.48
N GLU A 9 -22.71 6.23 12.77
CA GLU A 9 -22.86 7.50 13.46
C GLU A 9 -21.79 7.58 14.56
N ASN A 10 -21.03 8.65 14.60
CA ASN A 10 -19.93 8.84 15.57
C ASN A 10 -18.96 7.66 15.67
N GLY A 11 -18.68 6.98 14.53
CA GLY A 11 -17.78 5.82 14.46
C GLY A 11 -18.39 4.49 14.95
N HIS A 12 -19.67 4.46 15.33
CA HIS A 12 -20.39 3.26 15.73
C HIS A 12 -21.47 2.89 14.72
N LYS A 13 -21.67 1.58 14.51
CA LYS A 13 -22.83 1.10 13.75
C LYS A 13 -24.10 1.23 14.59
N VAL A 14 -25.07 1.98 14.06
CA VAL A 14 -26.38 2.20 14.65
C VAL A 14 -27.43 1.54 13.75
N ALA A 15 -28.40 0.87 14.36
CA ALA A 15 -29.51 0.22 13.71
C ALA A 15 -30.80 1.03 13.90
N ARG A 16 -31.48 1.37 12.82
CA ARG A 16 -32.80 1.98 12.82
C ARG A 16 -33.82 1.01 12.24
N SER A 17 -34.86 0.72 12.97
CA SER A 17 -35.94 -0.16 12.52
C SER A 17 -36.69 0.46 11.33
N ILE A 18 -37.06 -0.39 10.38
CA ILE A 18 -37.91 -0.06 9.24
C ILE A 18 -39.26 -0.75 9.42
N THR A 19 -40.31 0.05 9.52
CA THR A 19 -41.63 -0.41 9.92
C THR A 19 -42.64 -0.54 8.77
N SER A 20 -42.28 -0.07 7.54
CA SER A 20 -43.16 -0.16 6.39
C SER A 20 -42.44 -0.51 5.11
N LEU A 21 -43.19 -1.13 4.22
CA LEU A 21 -42.74 -1.49 2.88
C LEU A 21 -42.44 -0.22 2.03
N GLU A 22 -43.24 0.82 2.22
CA GLU A 22 -43.10 2.11 1.53
C GLU A 22 -41.81 2.79 1.91
N GLU A 23 -41.50 2.87 3.22
CA GLU A 23 -40.25 3.42 3.73
C GLU A 23 -39.03 2.67 3.16
N TYR A 24 -39.08 1.34 3.19
CA TYR A 24 -38.03 0.47 2.65
C TYR A 24 -37.75 0.75 1.16
N LYS A 25 -38.84 0.82 0.35
CA LYS A 25 -38.73 1.15 -1.08
C LYS A 25 -38.23 2.57 -1.33
N LEU A 26 -38.69 3.55 -0.52
CA LEU A 26 -38.25 4.95 -0.64
C LEU A 26 -36.74 5.09 -0.41
N ILE A 27 -36.20 4.46 0.62
CA ILE A 27 -34.76 4.49 0.92
C ILE A 27 -33.95 3.88 -0.24
N ARG A 28 -34.37 2.76 -0.79
CA ARG A 28 -33.71 2.04 -1.90
C ARG A 28 -33.89 2.74 -3.24
N GLY A 29 -34.98 3.49 -3.42
CA GLY A 29 -35.30 4.24 -4.64
C GLY A 29 -34.60 5.58 -4.76
N SER A 30 -33.79 5.99 -3.76
CA SER A 30 -33.14 7.30 -3.77
C SER A 30 -32.17 7.46 -4.94
N TYR A 31 -32.02 8.69 -5.44
CA TYR A 31 -31.13 9.01 -6.55
C TYR A 31 -29.67 8.59 -6.23
N GLU A 32 -29.22 8.84 -5.00
CA GLU A 32 -27.88 8.49 -4.55
C GLU A 32 -27.67 6.96 -4.57
N GLN A 33 -28.65 6.18 -4.11
CA GLN A 33 -28.60 4.71 -4.15
C GLN A 33 -28.46 4.19 -5.58
N LYS A 34 -29.28 4.69 -6.50
CA LYS A 34 -29.24 4.31 -7.92
C LYS A 34 -27.93 4.70 -8.59
N ALA A 35 -27.40 5.88 -8.29
CA ALA A 35 -26.11 6.34 -8.82
C ALA A 35 -24.94 5.48 -8.30
N ASN A 36 -24.90 5.17 -6.99
CA ASN A 36 -23.91 4.28 -6.42
C ASN A 36 -24.02 2.84 -6.95
N LEU A 37 -25.24 2.34 -7.16
CA LEU A 37 -25.48 1.02 -7.73
C LEU A 37 -24.91 0.88 -9.14
N ARG A 38 -25.13 1.89 -10.00
CA ARG A 38 -24.57 1.89 -11.36
C ARG A 38 -23.05 1.83 -11.33
N LEU A 39 -22.42 2.67 -10.52
CA LEU A 39 -20.95 2.66 -10.37
C LEU A 39 -20.43 1.34 -9.77
N ALA A 40 -21.17 0.74 -8.84
CA ALA A 40 -20.81 -0.56 -8.25
C ALA A 40 -20.86 -1.69 -9.28
N ARG A 41 -21.82 -1.66 -10.21
CA ARG A 41 -21.93 -2.59 -11.35
C ARG A 41 -20.82 -2.41 -12.38
N GLU A 42 -20.31 -1.19 -12.53
CA GLU A 42 -19.11 -0.86 -13.33
C GLU A 42 -17.79 -1.26 -12.64
N GLY A 43 -17.84 -1.92 -11.47
CA GLY A 43 -16.67 -2.44 -10.76
C GLY A 43 -16.08 -1.51 -9.67
N ASN A 44 -16.74 -0.39 -9.36
CA ASN A 44 -16.27 0.56 -8.34
C ASN A 44 -16.59 0.06 -6.92
N ASP A 45 -15.60 -0.47 -6.21
CA ASP A 45 -15.74 -0.96 -4.83
C ASP A 45 -16.09 0.16 -3.82
N GLY A 46 -15.62 1.38 -4.05
CA GLY A 46 -15.97 2.53 -3.22
C GLY A 46 -17.46 2.87 -3.32
N ALA A 47 -18.05 2.76 -4.52
CA ALA A 47 -19.48 2.94 -4.71
C ALA A 47 -20.29 1.79 -4.08
N LYS A 48 -19.82 0.54 -4.18
CA LYS A 48 -20.46 -0.60 -3.49
C LYS A 48 -20.54 -0.37 -1.99
N ARG A 49 -19.49 0.16 -1.36
CA ARG A 49 -19.46 0.45 0.09
C ARG A 49 -20.40 1.59 0.51
N ARG A 50 -20.83 2.44 -0.42
CA ARG A 50 -21.79 3.52 -0.19
C ARG A 50 -23.24 3.12 -0.40
N LEU A 51 -23.50 1.91 -0.90
CA LEU A 51 -24.87 1.38 -0.99
C LEU A 51 -25.49 1.28 0.39
N VAL A 52 -26.79 1.48 0.44
CA VAL A 52 -27.58 1.33 1.65
C VAL A 52 -27.40 -0.08 2.21
N GLN A 53 -27.23 -0.16 3.53
CA GLN A 53 -26.97 -1.41 4.24
C GLN A 53 -28.13 -1.75 5.15
N PHE A 54 -28.65 -2.96 5.03
CA PHE A 54 -29.63 -3.51 5.94
C PHE A 54 -29.09 -4.73 6.69
N ASN A 55 -29.63 -4.95 7.88
CA ASN A 55 -29.51 -6.21 8.62
C ASN A 55 -30.89 -6.81 8.82
N TYR A 56 -30.97 -8.12 8.67
CA TYR A 56 -32.23 -8.88 8.80
C TYR A 56 -32.17 -9.96 9.88
N SER A 57 -31.00 -10.29 10.35
CA SER A 57 -30.76 -11.43 11.26
C SER A 57 -30.74 -11.03 12.73
N GLY A 58 -30.48 -9.76 13.05
CA GLY A 58 -30.41 -9.26 14.42
C GLY A 58 -31.64 -8.45 14.84
N HIS A 59 -31.88 -8.38 16.15
CA HIS A 59 -32.88 -7.50 16.78
C HIS A 59 -32.17 -6.47 17.65
N TYR A 60 -32.42 -5.18 17.42
CA TYR A 60 -31.70 -4.06 18.04
C TYR A 60 -32.61 -3.08 18.76
N PRO A 61 -33.17 -3.43 19.91
CA PRO A 61 -34.15 -2.59 20.63
C PRO A 61 -33.55 -1.26 21.10
N GLN A 62 -32.27 -1.21 21.39
CA GLN A 62 -31.54 0.02 21.77
C GLN A 62 -30.83 0.73 20.62
N GLY A 63 -31.03 0.28 19.39
CA GLY A 63 -30.38 0.86 18.20
C GLY A 63 -28.86 0.62 18.10
N LEU A 64 -28.23 -0.12 19.00
CA LEU A 64 -26.79 -0.39 18.96
C LEU A 64 -26.52 -1.79 18.40
N VAL A 65 -25.65 -1.85 17.37
CA VAL A 65 -25.28 -3.11 16.69
C VAL A 65 -24.21 -3.88 17.48
N LYS A 66 -23.23 -3.16 18.04
CA LYS A 66 -22.09 -3.78 18.74
C LYS A 66 -22.53 -4.42 20.05
N GLY A 67 -22.26 -5.72 20.18
CA GLY A 67 -22.54 -6.49 21.40
C GLY A 67 -23.94 -7.08 21.47
N THR A 68 -24.81 -6.81 20.49
CA THR A 68 -26.14 -7.43 20.41
C THR A 68 -26.01 -8.86 19.92
N LYS A 69 -26.66 -9.78 20.63
CA LYS A 69 -26.79 -11.20 20.30
C LYS A 69 -28.26 -11.66 20.23
N LEU A 70 -29.16 -10.71 20.11
CA LEU A 70 -30.58 -10.98 20.01
C LEU A 70 -30.95 -11.33 18.57
N PRO A 71 -31.47 -12.52 18.28
CA PRO A 71 -31.86 -12.94 16.94
C PRO A 71 -33.16 -12.30 16.50
N SER A 72 -33.32 -11.98 15.21
CA SER A 72 -34.60 -11.62 14.61
C SER A 72 -35.40 -12.89 14.19
N ARG A 73 -36.65 -12.73 13.74
CA ARG A 73 -37.45 -13.82 13.15
C ARG A 73 -37.10 -14.10 11.68
N ALA A 74 -36.17 -13.35 11.13
CA ALA A 74 -35.66 -13.55 9.77
C ALA A 74 -34.15 -13.78 9.81
N PHE A 75 -33.61 -14.27 8.72
CA PHE A 75 -32.18 -14.32 8.46
C PHE A 75 -31.89 -14.04 7.01
N GLY A 76 -30.74 -13.44 6.76
CA GLY A 76 -30.23 -13.20 5.42
C GLY A 76 -29.43 -14.40 4.90
N PHE A 77 -29.53 -14.66 3.60
CA PHE A 77 -28.82 -15.69 2.89
C PHE A 77 -28.16 -15.09 1.64
N ASP A 78 -26.87 -15.29 1.51
CA ASP A 78 -26.04 -14.71 0.43
C ASP A 78 -25.79 -15.78 -0.64
N LEU A 79 -26.11 -15.46 -1.89
CA LEU A 79 -25.95 -16.33 -3.05
C LEU A 79 -24.96 -15.65 -4.00
N ASP A 80 -23.67 -15.94 -3.85
CA ASP A 80 -22.58 -15.25 -4.56
C ASP A 80 -22.46 -15.73 -6.02
N ASP A 81 -22.76 -16.99 -6.33
CA ASP A 81 -22.69 -17.53 -7.69
C ASP A 81 -23.93 -17.14 -8.50
N LYS A 82 -23.70 -16.73 -9.76
CA LYS A 82 -24.78 -16.28 -10.65
C LYS A 82 -25.75 -17.40 -11.05
N GLN A 83 -25.23 -18.60 -11.31
CA GLN A 83 -26.07 -19.72 -11.78
C GLN A 83 -26.89 -20.27 -10.62
N ASP A 84 -26.29 -20.38 -9.45
CA ASP A 84 -26.98 -20.78 -8.22
C ASP A 84 -28.06 -19.76 -7.83
N PHE A 85 -27.79 -18.45 -7.97
CA PHE A 85 -28.78 -17.41 -7.72
C PHE A 85 -29.97 -17.51 -8.69
N GLU A 86 -29.75 -17.63 -10.00
CA GLU A 86 -30.87 -17.72 -10.99
C GLU A 86 -31.69 -19.00 -10.74
N LYS A 87 -31.06 -20.13 -10.41
CA LYS A 87 -31.76 -21.37 -10.02
C LYS A 87 -32.60 -21.16 -8.76
N ALA A 88 -31.99 -20.64 -7.72
CA ALA A 88 -32.64 -20.38 -6.42
C ALA A 88 -33.77 -19.36 -6.55
N ALA A 89 -33.58 -18.27 -7.29
CA ALA A 89 -34.59 -17.25 -7.51
C ALA A 89 -35.84 -17.83 -8.20
N LYS A 90 -35.65 -18.65 -9.22
CA LYS A 90 -36.76 -19.33 -9.91
C LYS A 90 -37.56 -20.21 -8.94
N LEU A 91 -36.90 -21.04 -8.14
CA LEU A 91 -37.55 -21.93 -7.18
C LEU A 91 -38.27 -21.18 -6.07
N MET A 92 -37.61 -20.17 -5.50
CA MET A 92 -38.15 -19.38 -4.39
C MET A 92 -39.34 -18.52 -4.81
N LEU A 93 -39.36 -17.99 -6.05
CA LEU A 93 -40.48 -17.20 -6.57
C LEU A 93 -41.69 -18.07 -6.93
N GLN A 94 -41.50 -19.35 -7.28
CA GLN A 94 -42.59 -20.29 -7.54
C GLN A 94 -43.30 -20.73 -6.27
N GLU A 95 -42.57 -20.96 -5.19
CA GLU A 95 -43.12 -21.45 -3.91
C GLU A 95 -42.56 -20.65 -2.74
N PRO A 96 -42.84 -19.32 -2.60
CA PRO A 96 -42.23 -18.46 -1.58
C PRO A 96 -42.54 -18.92 -0.15
N GLU A 97 -43.69 -19.46 0.11
CA GLU A 97 -44.08 -19.94 1.44
C GLU A 97 -43.27 -21.17 1.87
N LYS A 98 -42.94 -22.09 0.96
CA LYS A 98 -42.11 -23.27 1.22
C LYS A 98 -40.72 -22.92 1.76
N TYR A 99 -40.12 -21.85 1.26
CA TYR A 99 -38.80 -21.38 1.67
C TYR A 99 -38.89 -20.32 2.78
N GLY A 100 -40.11 -19.93 3.17
CA GLY A 100 -40.30 -18.81 4.09
C GLY A 100 -39.75 -17.49 3.56
N LEU A 101 -39.83 -17.25 2.27
CA LEU A 101 -39.22 -16.10 1.60
C LEU A 101 -39.91 -14.80 2.03
N LEU A 102 -39.11 -13.82 2.49
CA LEU A 102 -39.54 -12.49 2.88
C LEU A 102 -39.03 -11.40 1.92
N MET A 103 -37.82 -11.59 1.39
CA MET A 103 -37.23 -10.69 0.37
C MET A 103 -36.28 -11.46 -0.51
N LEU A 104 -36.25 -11.09 -1.82
CA LEU A 104 -35.29 -11.59 -2.78
C LEU A 104 -34.81 -10.44 -3.67
N GLU A 105 -33.50 -10.27 -3.76
CA GLU A 105 -32.90 -9.21 -4.60
C GLU A 105 -31.68 -9.70 -5.35
N ARG A 106 -31.38 -9.05 -6.47
CA ARG A 106 -30.10 -9.19 -7.18
C ARG A 106 -29.03 -8.41 -6.42
N SER A 107 -27.83 -8.95 -6.30
CA SER A 107 -26.71 -8.20 -5.75
C SER A 107 -26.19 -7.13 -6.71
N ALA A 108 -25.33 -6.24 -6.22
CA ALA A 108 -24.73 -5.20 -7.07
C ALA A 108 -23.79 -5.76 -8.16
N ARG A 109 -23.44 -7.05 -8.14
CA ARG A 109 -22.53 -7.68 -9.11
C ARG A 109 -23.16 -8.88 -9.83
N GLN A 110 -23.03 -10.08 -9.30
CA GLN A 110 -23.38 -11.31 -10.04
C GLN A 110 -24.43 -12.19 -9.37
N GLY A 111 -24.45 -12.23 -8.06
CA GLY A 111 -25.37 -13.07 -7.29
C GLY A 111 -26.58 -12.32 -6.77
N GLY A 112 -27.09 -12.70 -5.61
CA GLY A 112 -28.21 -12.05 -4.95
C GLY A 112 -28.31 -12.36 -3.46
N HIS A 113 -29.26 -11.72 -2.81
CA HIS A 113 -29.56 -11.93 -1.40
C HIS A 113 -31.00 -12.40 -1.23
N ALA A 114 -31.23 -13.43 -0.42
CA ALA A 114 -32.54 -13.83 0.03
C ALA A 114 -32.67 -13.54 1.55
N VAL A 115 -33.86 -13.14 1.98
CA VAL A 115 -34.23 -13.07 3.38
C VAL A 115 -35.36 -14.03 3.62
N CYS A 116 -35.18 -14.95 4.56
CA CYS A 116 -36.15 -15.99 4.85
C CYS A 116 -36.59 -15.95 6.32
N LYS A 117 -37.75 -16.52 6.64
CA LYS A 117 -38.21 -16.76 8.01
C LYS A 117 -37.25 -17.74 8.70
N ARG A 118 -36.81 -17.38 9.88
CA ARG A 118 -36.00 -18.25 10.73
C ARG A 118 -36.83 -19.31 11.40
N GLU A 119 -36.38 -20.54 11.39
CA GLU A 119 -36.95 -21.60 12.23
C GLU A 119 -36.51 -21.38 13.66
N MET A 120 -37.48 -21.21 14.57
CA MET A 120 -37.23 -20.86 15.98
C MET A 120 -36.47 -21.96 16.69
N GLY A 121 -35.57 -21.58 17.59
CA GLY A 121 -34.72 -22.53 18.33
C GLY A 121 -33.54 -23.07 17.52
N LYS A 122 -33.37 -22.67 16.23
CA LYS A 122 -32.22 -22.99 15.40
C LYS A 122 -31.36 -21.78 15.15
N THR A 123 -30.03 -21.96 15.09
CA THR A 123 -29.08 -20.90 14.80
C THR A 123 -29.21 -20.39 13.36
N ILE A 124 -28.61 -19.24 13.06
CA ILE A 124 -28.62 -18.70 11.68
C ILE A 124 -27.95 -19.68 10.74
N LEU A 125 -26.83 -20.29 11.15
CA LEU A 125 -26.10 -21.28 10.32
C LEU A 125 -26.96 -22.52 10.03
N GLU A 126 -27.66 -23.08 11.02
CA GLU A 126 -28.58 -24.20 10.82
C GLU A 126 -29.68 -23.85 9.79
N ASN A 127 -30.24 -22.63 9.90
CA ASN A 127 -31.25 -22.16 8.96
C ASN A 127 -30.70 -21.94 7.55
N GLN A 128 -29.49 -21.38 7.41
CA GLN A 128 -28.82 -21.23 6.12
C GLN A 128 -28.50 -22.56 5.45
N VAL A 129 -27.97 -23.54 6.21
CA VAL A 129 -27.73 -24.91 5.75
C VAL A 129 -29.03 -25.57 5.29
N ARG A 130 -30.15 -25.38 6.01
CA ARG A 130 -31.47 -25.89 5.62
C ARG A 130 -31.89 -25.37 4.25
N ILE A 131 -31.82 -24.05 4.04
CA ILE A 131 -32.19 -23.42 2.75
C ILE A 131 -31.24 -23.86 1.63
N ALA A 132 -29.93 -23.90 1.88
CA ALA A 132 -28.95 -24.35 0.90
C ALA A 132 -29.17 -25.81 0.46
N LYS A 133 -29.58 -26.72 1.38
CA LYS A 133 -29.98 -28.09 1.06
C LYS A 133 -31.25 -28.15 0.21
N MET A 134 -32.25 -27.33 0.53
CA MET A 134 -33.51 -27.29 -0.22
C MET A 134 -33.36 -26.74 -1.64
N LEU A 135 -32.43 -25.81 -1.84
CA LEU A 135 -32.15 -25.18 -3.13
C LEU A 135 -31.04 -25.89 -3.92
N GLU A 136 -30.28 -26.79 -3.28
CA GLU A 136 -29.04 -27.37 -3.79
C GLU A 136 -28.11 -26.31 -4.36
N CYS A 137 -27.79 -25.28 -3.55
CA CYS A 137 -26.90 -24.17 -3.88
C CYS A 137 -25.72 -24.07 -2.92
N GLU A 138 -24.58 -23.54 -3.42
CA GLU A 138 -23.42 -23.26 -2.59
C GLU A 138 -23.71 -22.17 -1.56
N MET A 139 -23.05 -22.25 -0.40
CA MET A 139 -23.16 -21.24 0.64
C MET A 139 -21.79 -20.91 1.28
N ASP A 140 -21.64 -19.67 1.75
CA ASP A 140 -20.50 -19.25 2.60
C ASP A 140 -20.80 -19.52 4.07
N THR A 141 -20.19 -20.56 4.63
CA THR A 141 -20.37 -20.92 6.03
C THR A 141 -19.81 -19.87 7.01
N SER A 142 -19.01 -18.90 6.56
CA SER A 142 -18.55 -17.78 7.38
C SER A 142 -19.56 -16.63 7.47
N ALA A 143 -20.69 -16.71 6.74
CA ALA A 143 -21.66 -15.63 6.58
C ALA A 143 -22.85 -15.69 7.56
N HIS A 144 -22.71 -16.37 8.71
CA HIS A 144 -23.79 -16.59 9.70
C HIS A 144 -23.81 -15.60 10.87
N ASP A 145 -22.97 -14.54 10.87
CA ASP A 145 -22.97 -13.53 11.93
C ASP A 145 -24.32 -12.79 11.98
N ILE A 146 -24.92 -12.75 13.17
CA ILE A 146 -26.17 -12.05 13.45
C ILE A 146 -26.11 -10.54 13.08
N ASN A 147 -24.91 -9.94 13.13
CA ASN A 147 -24.67 -8.53 12.81
C ASN A 147 -24.24 -8.33 11.34
N ARG A 148 -24.37 -9.36 10.49
CA ARG A 148 -24.03 -9.24 9.08
C ARG A 148 -24.93 -8.25 8.38
N VAL A 149 -24.32 -7.35 7.61
CA VAL A 149 -25.02 -6.35 6.80
C VAL A 149 -25.02 -6.74 5.33
N TYR A 150 -26.11 -6.42 4.64
CA TYR A 150 -26.32 -6.64 3.20
C TYR A 150 -26.32 -5.30 2.48
N PHE A 151 -25.47 -5.17 1.45
CA PHE A 151 -25.42 -4.01 0.57
C PHE A 151 -26.53 -4.17 -0.47
N THR A 152 -27.63 -3.44 -0.28
CA THR A 152 -28.83 -3.62 -1.08
C THR A 152 -28.76 -2.88 -2.43
N THR A 153 -29.56 -3.30 -3.35
CA THR A 153 -29.74 -2.69 -4.67
C THR A 153 -30.90 -1.69 -4.72
N SER A 154 -31.41 -1.35 -5.90
CA SER A 154 -32.53 -0.41 -6.02
C SER A 154 -33.86 -1.05 -5.64
N ALA A 155 -34.92 -0.25 -5.59
CA ALA A 155 -36.30 -0.72 -5.41
C ALA A 155 -36.97 -1.10 -6.73
N ASP A 156 -36.24 -1.00 -7.86
CA ASP A 156 -36.78 -1.32 -9.18
C ASP A 156 -37.04 -2.82 -9.31
N ALA A 157 -38.06 -3.22 -10.08
CA ALA A 157 -38.46 -4.63 -10.21
C ALA A 157 -37.38 -5.56 -10.79
N GLU A 158 -36.44 -5.00 -11.52
CA GLU A 158 -35.25 -5.74 -12.01
C GLU A 158 -34.29 -6.14 -10.92
N ASP A 159 -34.24 -5.39 -9.83
CA ASP A 159 -33.32 -5.55 -8.70
C ASP A 159 -33.99 -6.22 -7.50
N LEU A 160 -35.17 -5.73 -7.09
CA LEU A 160 -35.96 -6.25 -5.98
C LEU A 160 -37.05 -7.20 -6.54
N LEU A 161 -36.73 -8.48 -6.59
CA LEU A 161 -37.57 -9.51 -7.25
C LEU A 161 -38.78 -9.91 -6.40
N TYR A 162 -38.66 -9.86 -5.06
CA TYR A 162 -39.74 -10.20 -4.14
C TYR A 162 -39.62 -9.44 -2.84
N LEU A 163 -40.75 -9.00 -2.29
CA LEU A 163 -40.80 -8.35 -0.98
C LEU A 163 -42.14 -8.61 -0.28
N SER A 164 -42.12 -9.30 0.86
CA SER A 164 -43.30 -9.59 1.69
C SER A 164 -43.50 -8.49 2.73
N PRO A 165 -44.74 -8.01 2.96
CA PRO A 165 -45.07 -7.11 4.05
C PRO A 165 -44.78 -7.71 5.46
N GLU A 166 -44.68 -9.02 5.54
CA GLU A 166 -44.39 -9.71 6.82
C GLU A 166 -42.99 -9.39 7.35
N LEU A 167 -42.04 -8.97 6.48
CA LEU A 167 -40.70 -8.54 6.90
C LEU A 167 -40.74 -7.35 7.87
N PHE A 168 -41.81 -6.54 7.84
CA PHE A 168 -41.94 -5.31 8.62
C PHE A 168 -42.90 -5.44 9.82
N LYS A 169 -43.45 -6.61 10.05
CA LYS A 169 -44.30 -6.86 11.23
C LYS A 169 -43.47 -6.84 12.50
N ASP A 170 -44.01 -6.21 13.54
CA ASP A 170 -43.42 -6.16 14.89
C ASP A 170 -44.30 -6.96 15.85
N ASP A 171 -44.03 -8.25 15.92
CA ASP A 171 -44.75 -9.23 16.72
C ASP A 171 -43.81 -9.90 17.75
N TYR A 172 -42.81 -9.16 18.24
CA TYR A 172 -41.85 -9.61 19.26
C TYR A 172 -42.19 -9.09 20.62
N GLU A 173 -42.14 -10.01 21.64
CA GLU A 173 -41.95 -9.61 23.01
C GLU A 173 -40.46 -9.68 23.36
N GLU A 174 -39.88 -8.59 23.89
CA GLU A 174 -38.45 -8.48 24.18
C GLU A 174 -37.95 -9.60 25.12
N ALA A 175 -38.80 -10.06 26.04
CA ALA A 175 -38.47 -11.15 26.97
C ALA A 175 -38.24 -12.48 26.24
N ASP A 176 -39.06 -12.80 25.22
CA ASP A 176 -38.97 -14.04 24.45
C ASP A 176 -37.74 -14.05 23.58
N VAL A 177 -37.41 -12.91 22.94
CA VAL A 177 -36.21 -12.76 22.14
C VAL A 177 -34.94 -12.89 22.98
N ALA A 178 -34.92 -12.33 24.16
CA ALA A 178 -33.80 -12.43 25.10
C ALA A 178 -33.61 -13.86 25.63
N ALA A 179 -34.70 -14.57 25.91
CA ALA A 179 -34.64 -15.97 26.33
C ALA A 179 -34.12 -16.87 25.21
N GLU A 180 -34.62 -16.70 23.98
CA GLU A 180 -34.17 -17.46 22.82
C GLU A 180 -32.69 -17.16 22.49
N GLY A 181 -32.26 -15.90 22.55
CA GLY A 181 -30.88 -15.52 22.31
C GLY A 181 -29.88 -16.24 23.22
N LYS A 182 -30.24 -16.41 24.51
CA LYS A 182 -29.40 -17.17 25.44
C LYS A 182 -29.36 -18.68 25.11
N VAL A 183 -30.48 -19.27 24.73
CA VAL A 183 -30.54 -20.69 24.33
C VAL A 183 -29.68 -20.94 23.09
N LEU A 184 -29.74 -20.06 22.10
CA LEU A 184 -28.93 -20.17 20.89
C LEU A 184 -27.45 -19.99 21.16
N GLU A 185 -27.07 -19.04 22.03
CA GLU A 185 -25.66 -18.85 22.44
C GLU A 185 -25.11 -20.08 23.19
N GLU A 186 -25.93 -20.72 24.06
CA GLU A 186 -25.56 -21.96 24.74
C GLU A 186 -25.39 -23.12 23.75
N ARG A 187 -26.28 -23.29 22.79
CA ARG A 187 -26.19 -24.33 21.75
C ARG A 187 -24.94 -24.19 20.91
N GLU A 188 -24.62 -22.99 20.43
CA GLU A 188 -23.41 -22.70 19.70
C GLU A 188 -22.16 -22.98 20.55
N LYS A 189 -22.14 -22.52 21.80
CA LYS A 189 -21.00 -22.68 22.70
C LYS A 189 -20.70 -24.14 23.06
N TYR A 190 -21.70 -24.98 23.14
CA TYR A 190 -21.56 -26.40 23.50
C TYR A 190 -21.62 -27.37 22.32
N GLY A 191 -21.60 -26.84 21.07
CA GLY A 191 -21.65 -27.64 19.85
C GLY A 191 -22.91 -28.50 19.71
N GLN A 192 -24.04 -28.00 20.19
CA GLN A 192 -25.33 -28.70 20.13
C GLN A 192 -26.14 -28.35 18.88
N GLU A 193 -25.51 -27.76 17.88
CA GLU A 193 -26.11 -27.45 16.60
C GLU A 193 -26.26 -28.72 15.73
N GLU A 194 -27.38 -28.83 15.04
CA GLU A 194 -27.67 -29.91 14.10
C GLU A 194 -27.09 -29.58 12.73
N LEU A 195 -25.77 -29.62 12.62
CA LEU A 195 -25.04 -29.25 11.41
C LEU A 195 -24.33 -30.46 10.77
N PRO A 196 -24.28 -30.52 9.42
CA PRO A 196 -23.48 -31.53 8.74
C PRO A 196 -21.99 -31.39 9.04
N PRO A 197 -21.21 -32.48 8.95
CA PRO A 197 -19.76 -32.43 9.07
C PRO A 197 -19.16 -31.39 8.11
N GLY A 198 -18.27 -30.51 8.58
CA GLY A 198 -17.66 -29.48 7.74
C GLY A 198 -18.36 -28.09 7.77
N ALA A 199 -19.62 -27.99 8.18
CA ALA A 199 -20.33 -26.69 8.24
C ALA A 199 -19.74 -25.69 9.25
N HIS A 200 -19.04 -26.15 10.27
CA HIS A 200 -18.32 -25.30 11.24
C HIS A 200 -16.99 -24.72 10.71
N LYS A 201 -16.50 -25.19 9.55
CA LYS A 201 -15.27 -24.66 8.94
C LYS A 201 -15.64 -23.55 7.97
N ALA A 202 -14.94 -22.41 8.04
CA ALA A 202 -15.10 -21.34 7.07
C ALA A 202 -14.80 -21.84 5.65
N ASN A 203 -15.86 -21.97 4.85
CA ASN A 203 -15.78 -22.40 3.45
C ASN A 203 -16.79 -21.59 2.62
N LYS A 204 -16.31 -20.86 1.63
CA LYS A 204 -17.15 -20.04 0.74
C LYS A 204 -17.95 -20.81 -0.28
N HIS A 205 -17.56 -22.05 -0.56
CA HIS A 205 -18.16 -22.93 -1.58
C HIS A 205 -18.63 -24.24 -0.93
N TYR A 206 -19.28 -24.14 0.24
CA TYR A 206 -19.79 -25.29 0.95
C TYR A 206 -21.08 -25.83 0.31
N LYS A 207 -21.15 -27.17 0.10
CA LYS A 207 -22.24 -27.86 -0.61
C LYS A 207 -22.98 -28.84 0.33
N PRO A 208 -23.87 -28.35 1.16
CA PRO A 208 -24.50 -29.21 2.20
C PRO A 208 -25.37 -30.35 1.65
N TRP A 209 -25.78 -30.30 0.39
CA TRP A 209 -26.59 -31.37 -0.24
C TRP A 209 -25.76 -32.56 -0.71
N LEU A 210 -24.46 -32.44 -0.92
CA LEU A 210 -23.59 -33.54 -1.39
C LEU A 210 -23.24 -34.51 -0.27
N GLU A 211 -23.22 -34.12 0.99
CA GLU A 211 -22.91 -34.98 2.13
C GLU A 211 -23.92 -36.11 2.35
N ASN A 212 -25.16 -35.95 1.92
CA ASN A 212 -26.17 -37.00 1.94
C ASN A 212 -25.97 -38.10 0.87
N VAL A 213 -25.15 -37.83 -0.14
CA VAL A 213 -24.84 -38.79 -1.23
C VAL A 213 -23.68 -39.69 -0.82
N GLU A 214 -22.70 -39.19 -0.08
CA GLU A 214 -21.59 -39.97 0.42
C GLU A 214 -22.00 -40.93 1.55
N GLU A 215 -22.91 -40.54 2.49
CA GLU A 215 -23.46 -41.45 3.48
C GLU A 215 -24.25 -42.63 2.84
N LYS A 216 -25.04 -42.35 1.82
CA LYS A 216 -25.75 -43.42 1.09
C LYS A 216 -24.80 -44.29 0.25
N ALA A 217 -23.69 -43.74 -0.24
CA ALA A 217 -22.67 -44.48 -0.95
C ALA A 217 -21.82 -45.34 0.01
N LEU A 218 -21.53 -44.86 1.22
CA LEU A 218 -20.82 -45.62 2.26
C LEU A 218 -21.68 -46.75 2.83
N ASP A 219 -22.97 -46.57 3.05
CA ASP A 219 -23.87 -47.62 3.47
C ASP A 219 -24.14 -48.69 2.38
N SER A 220 -24.11 -48.30 1.12
CA SER A 220 -24.18 -49.25 -0.02
C SER A 220 -22.87 -50.03 -0.19
N GLN A 221 -21.71 -49.47 0.17
CA GLN A 221 -20.42 -50.17 0.13
C GLN A 221 -20.19 -51.06 1.36
N LYS A 222 -20.79 -50.82 2.52
CA LYS A 222 -20.71 -51.68 3.68
C LYS A 222 -21.52 -53.02 3.54
N ASN A 223 -22.45 -53.08 2.62
CA ASN A 223 -23.26 -54.27 2.33
C ASN A 223 -22.72 -55.16 1.19
N LEU A 224 -21.57 -54.82 0.59
CA LEU A 224 -20.98 -55.54 -0.53
C LEU A 224 -19.47 -55.86 -0.36
N GLY A 225 -18.97 -55.95 0.86
CA GLY A 225 -17.53 -56.12 1.07
C GLY A 225 -17.18 -57.27 2.00
N ASN A 226 -17.35 -58.49 1.56
CA ASN A 226 -16.56 -59.63 1.96
C ASN A 226 -16.22 -60.47 0.72
N GLN A 227 -15.04 -60.28 0.15
CA GLN A 227 -14.17 -61.32 -0.41
C GLN A 227 -12.91 -60.73 -1.07
N GLU A 228 -11.79 -61.05 -0.42
CA GLU A 228 -10.45 -61.42 -0.93
C GLU A 228 -9.63 -60.50 -1.86
N ASN A 229 -8.54 -60.02 -1.25
CA ASN A 229 -7.11 -60.18 -1.61
C ASN A 229 -6.69 -60.26 -3.08
N GLN A 230 -5.85 -59.34 -3.50
CA GLN A 230 -4.43 -59.52 -3.87
C GLN A 230 -3.88 -58.41 -4.77
N ASN A 231 -2.82 -57.76 -4.32
CA ASN A 231 -1.81 -57.01 -5.11
C ASN A 231 -1.02 -57.99 -6.01
N PRO A 232 -0.16 -57.61 -7.00
CA PRO A 232 0.65 -56.39 -7.05
C PRO A 232 1.05 -55.85 -8.46
N SER A 233 1.66 -54.66 -8.42
CA SER A 233 2.88 -54.16 -9.14
C SER A 233 2.92 -53.89 -10.64
N GLN A 234 3.41 -52.71 -10.91
CA GLN A 234 4.53 -52.31 -11.80
C GLN A 234 4.26 -51.89 -13.27
N ASN A 235 4.78 -50.71 -13.49
CA ASN A 235 5.71 -50.29 -14.56
C ASN A 235 5.23 -49.65 -15.86
N GLN A 236 5.67 -48.39 -15.94
CA GLN A 236 6.52 -47.81 -17.00
C GLN A 236 5.95 -47.49 -18.41
N ALA A 237 6.27 -46.31 -18.79
CA ALA A 237 6.96 -45.84 -19.99
C ALA A 237 6.20 -44.95 -20.98
N GLN A 238 6.73 -43.76 -21.12
CA GLN A 238 6.72 -42.91 -22.35
C GLN A 238 7.38 -43.68 -23.53
N PRO A 239 7.29 -43.31 -24.82
CA PRO A 239 7.82 -42.04 -25.36
C PRO A 239 7.16 -41.44 -26.64
N ALA A 240 7.32 -40.19 -26.83
CA ALA A 240 8.10 -39.39 -27.81
C ALA A 240 7.78 -39.44 -29.35
N SER A 241 7.91 -38.25 -29.92
CA SER A 241 8.34 -37.83 -31.27
C SER A 241 7.29 -37.86 -32.40
N THR A 242 7.21 -36.90 -33.30
CA THR A 242 8.20 -36.20 -34.13
C THR A 242 7.53 -35.11 -34.98
N SER A 243 8.24 -34.00 -35.23
CA SER A 243 8.03 -33.03 -36.30
C SER A 243 8.39 -33.67 -37.68
N PRO A 244 8.15 -33.08 -38.87
CA PRO A 244 8.87 -31.88 -39.33
C PRO A 244 8.18 -30.99 -40.40
N SER A 245 8.69 -29.73 -40.46
CA SER A 245 9.18 -28.93 -41.59
C SER A 245 8.35 -28.72 -42.89
N THR A 246 8.24 -27.48 -43.34
CA THR A 246 9.03 -26.89 -44.46
C THR A 246 8.54 -25.49 -44.81
N SER A 247 9.51 -24.60 -44.96
CA SER A 247 9.45 -23.33 -45.70
C SER A 247 9.59 -23.61 -47.23
N PRO A 248 9.52 -22.67 -48.21
CA PRO A 248 10.33 -21.46 -48.25
C PRO A 248 9.79 -20.22 -49.04
N SER A 249 10.45 -19.10 -48.81
CA SER A 249 10.99 -18.09 -49.75
C SER A 249 10.04 -17.34 -50.73
N ALA A 250 10.26 -16.17 -51.17
CA ALA A 250 11.36 -15.18 -51.23
C ALA A 250 10.91 -13.90 -51.92
N SER A 251 11.67 -12.84 -51.70
CA SER A 251 12.19 -11.76 -52.61
C SER A 251 11.20 -10.64 -53.02
N SER A 252 11.56 -9.42 -53.11
CA SER A 252 12.77 -8.66 -53.28
C SER A 252 12.43 -7.18 -53.54
N SER A 253 13.27 -6.29 -53.09
CA SER A 253 13.89 -5.11 -53.72
C SER A 253 12.97 -3.94 -54.13
N SER A 254 13.33 -2.70 -54.00
CA SER A 254 14.59 -1.96 -54.02
C SER A 254 14.34 -0.45 -53.90
N SER A 255 15.24 0.26 -53.24
CA SER A 255 15.94 1.51 -53.56
C SER A 255 15.15 2.72 -54.08
N SER A 256 15.44 3.97 -53.75
CA SER A 256 16.71 4.69 -53.64
C SER A 256 16.51 6.15 -53.20
N THR A 257 17.42 6.67 -52.39
CA THR A 257 18.16 7.95 -52.44
C THR A 257 17.43 9.25 -52.82
N SER A 258 17.61 10.40 -52.20
CA SER A 258 18.82 11.15 -51.85
C SER A 258 18.48 12.48 -51.14
N ALA A 259 19.19 12.83 -50.12
CA ALA A 259 20.01 13.99 -49.83
C ALA A 259 19.46 15.41 -50.03
N SER A 260 19.45 16.23 -49.02
CA SER A 260 20.44 17.32 -48.74
C SER A 260 19.90 18.31 -47.69
N SER A 261 20.74 18.64 -46.72
CA SER A 261 20.63 19.72 -45.71
C SER A 261 20.89 21.09 -46.36
N PRO A 262 20.81 22.27 -45.67
CA PRO A 262 21.10 22.51 -44.27
C PRO A 262 20.28 23.61 -43.54
N SER A 263 20.38 23.50 -42.18
CA SER A 263 20.48 24.57 -41.16
C SER A 263 19.49 25.74 -41.08
N SER A 264 18.80 25.77 -39.96
CA SER A 264 18.84 26.92 -39.01
C SER A 264 18.16 26.55 -37.67
N SER A 265 18.82 26.92 -36.59
CA SER A 265 18.53 26.75 -35.20
C SER A 265 17.25 27.48 -34.73
N THR A 266 16.30 26.75 -34.22
CA THR A 266 15.33 27.24 -33.23
C THR A 266 14.86 26.04 -32.38
N SER A 267 14.77 26.20 -31.09
CA SER A 267 14.43 25.20 -30.05
C SER A 267 13.30 24.26 -30.47
N SER A 268 13.64 23.05 -30.86
CA SER A 268 12.68 22.00 -31.24
C SER A 268 12.11 21.35 -30.00
N ALA A 269 10.79 21.49 -29.81
CA ALA A 269 10.03 20.53 -29.05
C ALA A 269 10.35 19.13 -29.62
N SER A 270 10.78 18.17 -28.79
CA SER A 270 11.12 16.82 -29.21
C SER A 270 9.91 16.17 -29.87
N ASN A 271 10.06 15.72 -31.11
CA ASN A 271 9.00 15.13 -31.94
C ASN A 271 8.79 13.65 -31.58
N ASP A 272 9.14 13.28 -30.36
CA ASP A 272 9.08 11.91 -29.83
C ASP A 272 8.60 11.86 -28.37
N TYR A 273 8.10 10.70 -27.97
CA TYR A 273 7.79 10.38 -26.59
C TYR A 273 8.75 9.29 -26.11
N LEU A 274 9.69 9.67 -25.23
CA LEU A 274 10.71 8.76 -24.69
C LEU A 274 11.47 8.01 -25.80
N GLY A 275 11.90 8.74 -26.84
CA GLY A 275 12.64 8.20 -27.97
C GLY A 275 11.82 7.36 -28.95
N ILE A 276 10.50 7.31 -28.83
CA ILE A 276 9.60 6.75 -29.84
C ILE A 276 8.95 7.91 -30.59
N PRO A 277 9.16 8.05 -31.91
CA PRO A 277 8.49 9.08 -32.68
C PRO A 277 6.98 8.99 -32.57
N TYR A 278 6.30 10.10 -32.39
CA TYR A 278 4.82 10.11 -32.32
C TYR A 278 4.17 9.50 -33.55
N SER A 279 4.76 9.61 -34.73
CA SER A 279 4.31 8.96 -35.95
C SER A 279 4.29 7.44 -35.85
N GLU A 280 5.29 6.83 -35.20
CA GLU A 280 5.34 5.38 -34.96
C GLU A 280 4.26 4.95 -33.98
N ILE A 281 4.02 5.72 -32.94
CA ILE A 281 2.95 5.45 -31.95
C ILE A 281 1.59 5.51 -32.65
N ILE A 282 1.36 6.50 -33.49
CA ILE A 282 0.11 6.67 -34.23
C ILE A 282 -0.08 5.54 -35.27
N SER A 283 0.96 5.18 -36.01
CA SER A 283 0.91 4.06 -36.97
C SER A 283 0.59 2.75 -36.26
N LYS A 284 1.23 2.50 -35.10
CA LYS A 284 0.96 1.30 -34.30
C LYS A 284 -0.43 1.30 -33.70
N TRP A 285 -0.94 2.48 -33.30
CA TRP A 285 -2.31 2.64 -32.87
C TRP A 285 -3.31 2.19 -33.95
N TRP A 286 -3.13 2.65 -35.19
CA TRP A 286 -4.02 2.24 -36.30
C TRP A 286 -3.89 0.76 -36.61
N GLN A 287 -2.67 0.20 -36.54
CA GLN A 287 -2.45 -1.23 -36.73
C GLN A 287 -3.22 -2.08 -35.69
N MET A 288 -3.27 -1.65 -34.45
CA MET A 288 -3.88 -2.44 -33.37
C MET A 288 -5.39 -2.21 -33.21
N TYR A 289 -5.89 -1.03 -33.56
CA TYR A 289 -7.27 -0.64 -33.25
C TYR A 289 -8.10 -0.18 -34.45
N ASN A 290 -7.56 -0.22 -35.64
CA ASN A 290 -8.29 0.07 -36.90
C ASN A 290 -7.77 -0.76 -38.06
N ASP A 291 -7.33 -2.00 -37.81
CA ASP A 291 -6.84 -2.96 -38.81
C ASP A 291 -5.76 -2.39 -39.77
N GLY A 292 -4.95 -1.45 -39.30
CA GLY A 292 -3.90 -0.78 -40.08
C GLY A 292 -4.39 0.33 -41.00
N HIS A 293 -5.68 0.62 -41.03
CA HIS A 293 -6.24 1.67 -41.86
C HIS A 293 -6.28 3.03 -41.16
N GLU A 294 -5.90 4.08 -41.86
CA GLU A 294 -6.07 5.45 -41.38
C GLU A 294 -7.53 5.89 -41.41
N PRO A 295 -7.93 6.90 -40.59
CA PRO A 295 -9.29 7.44 -40.62
C PRO A 295 -9.70 7.95 -41.99
N VAL A 296 -10.92 7.57 -42.44
CA VAL A 296 -11.50 8.02 -43.70
C VAL A 296 -12.67 8.98 -43.45
N ARG A 297 -13.17 9.65 -44.49
CA ARG A 297 -14.21 10.71 -44.41
C ARG A 297 -15.44 10.34 -43.59
N SER A 298 -15.84 9.07 -43.58
CA SER A 298 -17.00 8.57 -42.83
C SER A 298 -16.78 8.42 -41.32
N ASN A 299 -15.57 8.23 -40.85
CA ASN A 299 -15.24 7.93 -39.44
C ASN A 299 -14.11 8.81 -38.83
N ARG A 300 -13.52 9.73 -39.61
CA ARG A 300 -12.36 10.51 -39.22
C ARG A 300 -12.56 11.32 -37.91
N ASN A 301 -13.78 11.86 -37.67
CA ASN A 301 -14.07 12.63 -36.48
C ASN A 301 -13.97 11.76 -35.21
N THR A 302 -14.62 10.59 -35.25
CA THR A 302 -14.64 9.64 -34.13
C THR A 302 -13.28 9.05 -33.84
N LEU A 303 -12.57 8.58 -34.88
CA LEU A 303 -11.27 7.95 -34.74
C LEU A 303 -10.17 8.96 -34.35
N THR A 304 -10.21 10.19 -34.89
CA THR A 304 -9.28 11.25 -34.47
C THR A 304 -9.54 11.68 -33.03
N PHE A 305 -10.78 11.75 -32.59
CA PHE A 305 -11.12 12.00 -31.21
C PHE A 305 -10.61 10.89 -30.28
N GLU A 306 -10.84 9.60 -30.62
CA GLU A 306 -10.32 8.46 -29.84
C GLU A 306 -8.78 8.47 -29.75
N LEU A 307 -8.09 8.71 -30.86
CA LEU A 307 -6.64 8.85 -30.90
C LEU A 307 -6.19 10.01 -29.98
N ALA A 308 -6.83 11.16 -30.10
CA ALA A 308 -6.49 12.35 -29.30
C ALA A 308 -6.72 12.13 -27.79
N VAL A 309 -7.81 11.44 -27.39
CA VAL A 309 -8.06 11.07 -25.98
C VAL A 309 -6.93 10.23 -25.40
N ASN A 310 -6.31 9.38 -26.20
CA ASN A 310 -5.21 8.55 -25.76
C ASN A 310 -3.88 9.30 -25.80
N LEU A 311 -3.54 9.94 -26.90
CA LEU A 311 -2.25 10.64 -27.08
C LEU A 311 -2.04 11.81 -26.11
N ARG A 312 -3.10 12.48 -25.64
CA ARG A 312 -2.98 13.60 -24.70
C ARG A 312 -2.15 13.26 -23.45
N HIS A 313 -2.15 12.00 -23.01
CA HIS A 313 -1.42 11.55 -21.83
C HIS A 313 0.11 11.52 -22.04
N ILE A 314 0.57 11.29 -23.27
CA ILE A 314 2.00 11.30 -23.61
C ILE A 314 2.44 12.63 -24.21
N CYS A 315 1.50 13.48 -24.61
CA CYS A 315 1.77 14.84 -25.08
C CYS A 315 1.71 15.89 -23.95
N GLY A 316 1.64 15.47 -22.69
CA GLY A 316 1.54 16.40 -21.56
C GLY A 316 0.29 17.27 -21.56
N PHE A 317 -0.78 16.86 -22.26
CA PHE A 317 -2.00 17.66 -22.51
C PHE A 317 -1.73 18.97 -23.27
N ASP A 318 -0.60 19.03 -24.02
CA ASP A 318 -0.28 20.19 -24.84
C ASP A 318 -1.07 20.16 -26.14
N ARG A 319 -1.96 21.15 -26.30
CA ARG A 319 -2.81 21.34 -27.47
C ARG A 319 -2.00 21.56 -28.74
N SER A 320 -0.92 22.35 -28.67
CA SER A 320 -0.11 22.74 -29.83
C SER A 320 0.67 21.53 -30.36
N LEU A 321 1.25 20.74 -29.43
CA LEU A 321 1.94 19.51 -29.80
C LEU A 321 0.95 18.49 -30.40
N MET A 322 -0.23 18.31 -29.81
CA MET A 322 -1.26 17.40 -30.34
C MET A 322 -1.73 17.82 -31.75
N ALA A 323 -1.89 19.12 -31.99
CA ALA A 323 -2.24 19.65 -33.32
C ALA A 323 -1.14 19.37 -34.37
N GLN A 324 0.10 19.41 -33.94
CA GLN A 324 1.26 19.15 -34.81
C GLN A 324 1.44 17.67 -35.15
N ILE A 325 1.26 16.77 -34.17
CA ILE A 325 1.55 15.34 -34.33
C ILE A 325 0.37 14.54 -34.93
N ILE A 326 -0.88 14.97 -34.73
CA ILE A 326 -2.07 14.31 -35.31
C ILE A 326 -2.28 14.82 -36.74
N PRO A 327 -2.19 13.95 -37.78
CA PRO A 327 -2.38 14.36 -39.16
C PRO A 327 -3.84 14.77 -39.47
N CYS A 328 -4.04 15.53 -40.54
CA CYS A 328 -5.35 15.77 -41.15
C CYS A 328 -5.68 14.63 -42.12
N TYR A 329 -6.40 13.60 -41.63
CA TYR A 329 -6.75 12.42 -42.41
C TYR A 329 -7.83 12.71 -43.47
N ASP A 330 -7.66 12.17 -44.67
CA ASP A 330 -8.62 12.20 -45.76
C ASP A 330 -9.31 13.59 -45.95
N GLY A 331 -8.46 14.65 -46.08
CA GLY A 331 -8.94 16.02 -46.23
C GLY A 331 -9.68 16.60 -45.03
N PHE A 332 -9.35 16.11 -43.81
CA PHE A 332 -9.91 16.61 -42.58
C PHE A 332 -9.59 18.10 -42.36
N PRO A 333 -10.60 18.97 -42.30
CA PRO A 333 -10.34 20.40 -42.05
C PRO A 333 -9.65 20.62 -40.72
N GLU A 334 -8.64 21.49 -40.70
CA GLU A 334 -7.89 21.81 -39.47
C GLU A 334 -8.80 22.27 -38.32
N GLN A 335 -9.86 23.00 -38.62
CA GLN A 335 -10.83 23.44 -37.62
C GLN A 335 -11.58 22.27 -36.96
N GLU A 336 -11.98 21.27 -37.75
CA GLU A 336 -12.65 20.07 -37.25
C GLU A 336 -11.71 19.18 -36.46
N LYS A 337 -10.48 18.98 -36.92
CA LYS A 337 -9.41 18.30 -36.18
C LYS A 337 -9.17 18.98 -34.83
N MET A 338 -9.08 20.28 -34.81
CA MET A 338 -8.91 21.06 -33.56
C MET A 338 -10.12 20.93 -32.63
N ALA A 339 -11.33 20.82 -33.15
CA ALA A 339 -12.53 20.52 -32.34
C ALA A 339 -12.44 19.15 -31.67
N CYS A 340 -11.99 18.12 -32.39
CA CYS A 340 -11.74 16.78 -31.84
C CYS A 340 -10.66 16.81 -30.75
N ILE A 341 -9.54 17.50 -30.95
CA ILE A 341 -8.45 17.65 -29.97
C ILE A 341 -8.97 18.39 -28.73
N ASN A 342 -9.71 19.49 -28.90
CA ASN A 342 -10.29 20.23 -27.77
C ASN A 342 -11.29 19.37 -26.98
N SER A 343 -12.13 18.62 -27.65
CA SER A 343 -13.07 17.70 -27.01
C SER A 343 -12.32 16.59 -26.23
N ALA A 344 -11.25 16.05 -26.83
CA ALA A 344 -10.40 15.07 -26.17
C ALA A 344 -9.71 15.62 -24.92
N LEU A 345 -9.22 16.87 -24.96
CA LEU A 345 -8.60 17.52 -23.80
C LEU A 345 -9.60 17.81 -22.67
N ASN A 346 -10.89 17.92 -22.98
CA ASN A 346 -11.96 18.14 -22.01
C ASN A 346 -12.47 16.84 -21.33
N GLU A 347 -12.07 15.67 -21.84
CA GLU A 347 -12.47 14.39 -21.25
C GLU A 347 -11.91 14.21 -19.83
N LYS A 348 -12.75 13.66 -18.93
CA LYS A 348 -12.48 13.57 -17.49
C LYS A 348 -11.53 12.45 -17.07
N ILE A 349 -11.09 11.59 -17.99
CA ILE A 349 -10.21 10.45 -17.70
C ILE A 349 -8.79 10.96 -17.42
N THR A 350 -8.29 10.74 -16.22
CA THR A 350 -6.99 11.25 -15.74
C THR A 350 -5.86 10.21 -15.78
N GLN A 351 -6.19 8.93 -15.91
CA GLN A 351 -5.19 7.86 -16.02
C GLN A 351 -4.91 7.54 -17.48
N MET A 352 -3.65 7.19 -17.78
CA MET A 352 -3.26 6.73 -19.12
C MET A 352 -4.09 5.50 -19.51
N PRO A 353 -4.85 5.56 -20.63
CA PRO A 353 -5.72 4.47 -21.04
C PRO A 353 -4.96 3.18 -21.32
N LYS A 354 -5.60 2.03 -21.04
CA LYS A 354 -5.02 0.70 -21.30
C LYS A 354 -4.57 0.54 -22.76
N ARG A 355 -5.40 0.99 -23.72
CA ARG A 355 -5.07 0.89 -25.16
C ARG A 355 -3.75 1.56 -25.52
N LEU A 356 -3.44 2.74 -24.93
CA LEU A 356 -2.17 3.42 -25.17
C LEU A 356 -0.99 2.65 -24.57
N LYS A 357 -1.17 2.10 -23.37
CA LYS A 357 -0.16 1.24 -22.73
C LYS A 357 0.13 0.01 -23.59
N ASP A 358 -0.90 -0.61 -24.14
CA ASP A 358 -0.79 -1.79 -25.02
C ASP A 358 -0.01 -1.46 -26.31
N VAL A 359 -0.26 -0.29 -26.93
CA VAL A 359 0.48 0.20 -28.11
C VAL A 359 1.97 0.41 -27.79
N LEU A 360 2.28 1.12 -26.70
CA LEU A 360 3.66 1.37 -26.28
C LEU A 360 4.39 0.05 -25.95
N SER A 361 3.70 -0.90 -25.32
CA SER A 361 4.24 -2.24 -25.04
C SER A 361 4.51 -3.05 -26.31
N ALA A 362 3.61 -3.00 -27.30
CA ALA A 362 3.79 -3.68 -28.57
C ALA A 362 4.99 -3.14 -29.37
N ILE A 363 5.16 -1.82 -29.44
CA ILE A 363 6.32 -1.19 -30.08
C ILE A 363 7.62 -1.63 -29.38
N ARG A 364 7.63 -1.68 -28.05
CA ARG A 364 8.79 -2.17 -27.28
C ARG A 364 9.15 -3.60 -27.64
N GLN A 365 8.16 -4.50 -27.65
CA GLN A 365 8.38 -5.91 -27.99
C GLN A 365 8.90 -6.11 -29.42
N GLU A 366 8.42 -5.29 -30.39
CA GLU A 366 8.89 -5.34 -31.77
C GLU A 366 10.33 -4.84 -31.91
N ARG A 367 10.69 -3.76 -31.22
CA ARG A 367 12.06 -3.25 -31.20
C ARG A 367 13.02 -4.24 -30.51
N MET A 368 12.59 -4.94 -29.44
CA MET A 368 13.36 -6.03 -28.83
C MET A 368 13.60 -7.21 -29.78
N LYS A 369 12.59 -7.62 -30.57
CA LYS A 369 12.73 -8.70 -31.55
C LYS A 369 13.65 -8.34 -32.69
N LEU A 370 13.70 -7.08 -33.13
CA LEU A 370 14.57 -6.56 -34.18
C LEU A 370 16.02 -6.41 -33.71
N GLY A 371 16.26 -6.16 -32.40
CA GLY A 371 17.58 -6.06 -31.78
C GLY A 371 18.29 -7.40 -31.59
N ALA A 372 17.56 -8.49 -31.50
CA ALA A 372 18.11 -9.84 -31.28
C ALA A 372 18.70 -10.51 -32.54
N GLY A 373 18.58 -9.88 -33.72
CA GLY A 373 18.93 -10.48 -35.01
C GLY A 373 20.20 -9.96 -35.72
N LYS A 374 20.95 -8.99 -35.20
CA LYS A 374 22.20 -8.51 -35.82
C LYS A 374 23.24 -8.08 -34.80
N GLY A 375 24.28 -8.89 -34.65
CA GLY A 375 25.49 -8.48 -33.95
C GLY A 375 26.15 -7.32 -34.71
N GLY A 376 26.16 -6.16 -34.12
CA GLY A 376 26.84 -4.97 -34.61
C GLY A 376 26.68 -3.85 -33.59
N ASN A 377 27.81 -3.35 -33.09
CA ASN A 377 27.94 -2.23 -32.20
C ASN A 377 26.95 -1.10 -32.47
N SER A 378 25.99 -0.89 -31.58
CA SER A 378 25.28 0.39 -31.48
C SER A 378 25.00 0.68 -30.01
N GLU A 379 25.86 1.49 -29.41
CA GLU A 379 25.67 2.05 -28.07
C GLU A 379 24.38 2.91 -27.92
N GLY A 380 23.70 3.21 -29.03
CA GLY A 380 22.48 4.02 -29.01
C GLY A 380 21.17 3.30 -28.80
N SER A 381 21.06 1.98 -29.05
CA SER A 381 19.78 1.26 -28.89
C SER A 381 19.58 0.64 -27.53
N ASN A 382 20.62 0.34 -26.78
CA ASN A 382 20.54 -0.11 -25.41
C ASN A 382 20.16 1.02 -24.42
N ALA A 383 20.54 2.26 -24.72
CA ALA A 383 20.14 3.42 -23.95
C ALA A 383 18.63 3.70 -24.03
N LEU A 384 17.97 3.31 -25.14
CA LEU A 384 16.55 3.60 -25.36
C LEU A 384 15.58 2.56 -24.76
N VAL A 385 16.00 1.29 -24.68
CA VAL A 385 15.22 0.23 -24.04
C VAL A 385 15.26 0.41 -22.53
N ASN A 386 16.40 0.84 -21.99
CA ASN A 386 16.54 1.17 -20.56
C ASN A 386 15.70 2.40 -20.16
N ALA A 387 15.52 3.40 -21.05
CA ALA A 387 14.83 4.65 -20.70
C ALA A 387 13.31 4.51 -20.47
N LEU A 388 12.68 3.39 -20.82
CA LEU A 388 11.23 3.20 -20.77
C LEU A 388 10.76 2.23 -19.67
N ASP A 389 11.59 1.26 -19.27
CA ASP A 389 11.48 0.57 -17.98
C ASP A 389 11.93 1.51 -16.83
N GLU A 390 12.73 2.51 -17.20
CA GLU A 390 13.24 3.59 -16.36
C GLU A 390 12.16 4.55 -15.85
N ALA A 391 10.96 4.63 -16.39
CA ALA A 391 9.97 5.59 -15.88
C ALA A 391 9.26 5.14 -14.60
N SER A 392 9.30 3.85 -14.22
CA SER A 392 8.93 3.37 -12.88
C SER A 392 10.14 2.93 -12.03
N ALA A 393 11.24 2.51 -12.68
CA ALA A 393 12.54 2.30 -12.06
C ALA A 393 13.37 3.61 -11.99
N GLN A 394 13.02 4.65 -12.72
CA GLN A 394 13.71 5.94 -12.82
C GLN A 394 13.71 6.70 -11.50
N ASP A 395 12.68 6.60 -10.67
CA ASP A 395 12.66 7.31 -9.39
C ASP A 395 13.75 6.77 -8.45
N ASP A 396 13.91 5.46 -8.34
CA ASP A 396 14.89 4.87 -7.40
C ASP A 396 16.33 4.93 -7.92
N LEU A 397 16.56 4.73 -9.22
CA LEU A 397 17.86 4.94 -9.88
C LEU A 397 18.25 6.42 -9.93
N PHE A 398 17.30 7.34 -10.07
CA PHE A 398 17.55 8.78 -9.98
C PHE A 398 18.19 9.14 -8.64
N TYR A 399 17.61 8.68 -7.53
CA TYR A 399 18.16 8.94 -6.22
C TYR A 399 19.55 8.28 -6.02
N TYR A 400 19.73 7.04 -6.47
CA TYR A 400 21.03 6.37 -6.40
C TYR A 400 22.11 7.11 -7.20
N ASN A 401 21.82 7.50 -8.44
CA ASN A 401 22.78 8.20 -9.32
C ASN A 401 23.18 9.58 -8.78
N ALA A 402 22.31 10.20 -7.99
CA ALA A 402 22.60 11.46 -7.32
C ALA A 402 23.46 11.30 -6.05
N LEU A 403 23.61 10.06 -5.52
CA LEU A 403 24.39 9.82 -4.31
C LEU A 403 25.89 9.99 -4.60
N PRO A 404 26.62 10.74 -3.77
CA PRO A 404 28.08 10.74 -3.83
C PRO A 404 28.63 9.40 -3.31
N ARG A 405 29.94 9.23 -3.45
CA ARG A 405 30.62 8.04 -2.88
C ARG A 405 30.34 7.91 -1.36
N MET A 406 29.63 6.87 -1.00
CA MET A 406 29.27 6.58 0.40
C MET A 406 30.46 6.08 1.22
N PRO A 407 30.44 6.24 2.55
CA PRO A 407 31.51 5.76 3.42
C PRO A 407 31.57 4.23 3.51
N LEU A 408 32.71 3.73 4.02
CA LEU A 408 32.96 2.32 4.28
C LEU A 408 31.80 1.70 5.09
N GLY A 409 31.47 0.44 4.82
CA GLY A 409 30.33 -0.27 5.37
C GLY A 409 29.00 0.10 4.68
N VAL A 410 28.68 1.40 4.59
CA VAL A 410 27.48 1.82 3.82
C VAL A 410 27.66 1.49 2.33
N ARG A 411 28.78 1.90 1.72
CA ARG A 411 29.09 1.57 0.34
C ARG A 411 29.12 0.06 0.10
N ASP A 412 29.76 -0.71 1.00
CA ASP A 412 29.81 -2.16 0.90
C ASP A 412 28.42 -2.79 0.92
N SER A 413 27.50 -2.21 1.69
CA SER A 413 26.09 -2.61 1.73
C SER A 413 25.36 -2.30 0.40
N LEU A 414 25.66 -1.15 -0.23
CA LEU A 414 25.08 -0.78 -1.53
C LEU A 414 25.59 -1.67 -2.65
N ASP A 415 26.90 -1.90 -2.70
CA ASP A 415 27.55 -2.74 -3.70
C ASP A 415 27.06 -4.19 -3.62
N ALA A 416 26.69 -4.66 -2.44
CA ALA A 416 26.18 -6.02 -2.23
C ALA A 416 24.76 -6.26 -2.77
N VAL A 417 23.94 -5.22 -2.91
CA VAL A 417 22.53 -5.33 -3.36
C VAL A 417 22.27 -4.69 -4.71
N GLY A 418 23.22 -3.90 -5.18
CA GLY A 418 23.14 -3.18 -6.46
C GLY A 418 22.30 -1.91 -6.42
N PRO A 419 22.34 -1.14 -7.53
CA PRO A 419 21.73 0.20 -7.62
C PRO A 419 20.23 0.23 -7.34
N ALA A 420 19.51 -0.76 -7.82
CA ALA A 420 18.04 -0.84 -7.72
C ALA A 420 17.53 -0.94 -6.27
N LEU A 421 18.32 -1.54 -5.37
CA LEU A 421 17.97 -1.69 -3.95
C LEU A 421 18.79 -0.76 -3.03
N ALA A 422 19.55 0.17 -3.59
CA ALA A 422 20.45 1.03 -2.83
C ALA A 422 19.71 1.90 -1.78
N MET A 423 18.64 2.57 -2.19
CA MET A 423 17.86 3.42 -1.28
C MET A 423 17.10 2.60 -0.23
N PRO A 424 16.44 1.48 -0.56
CA PRO A 424 15.89 0.54 0.42
C PRO A 424 16.93 0.05 1.44
N VAL A 425 18.14 -0.30 0.99
CA VAL A 425 19.22 -0.76 1.88
C VAL A 425 19.71 0.35 2.80
N ILE A 426 19.91 1.57 2.33
CA ILE A 426 20.25 2.72 3.22
C ILE A 426 19.18 2.86 4.32
N THR A 427 17.92 2.76 3.93
CA THR A 427 16.79 2.85 4.85
C THR A 427 16.79 1.71 5.88
N ALA A 428 17.23 0.52 5.50
CA ALA A 428 17.28 -0.67 6.36
C ALA A 428 18.51 -0.69 7.28
N ILE A 429 19.71 -0.25 6.81
CA ILE A 429 20.93 -0.32 7.62
C ILE A 429 21.03 0.83 8.63
N CYS A 430 20.43 2.00 8.39
CA CYS A 430 20.50 3.12 9.33
C CYS A 430 19.96 2.78 10.73
N PRO A 431 18.85 2.04 10.93
CA PRO A 431 18.46 1.55 12.25
C PRO A 431 19.48 0.62 12.91
N ALA A 432 20.15 -0.25 12.15
CA ALA A 432 21.20 -1.12 12.68
C ALA A 432 22.43 -0.30 13.12
N ILE A 433 22.85 0.68 12.32
CA ILE A 433 23.93 1.61 12.66
C ILE A 433 23.56 2.43 13.91
N GLY A 434 22.32 2.93 14.00
CA GLY A 434 21.83 3.66 15.16
C GLY A 434 21.80 2.81 16.43
N MET A 435 21.49 1.52 16.34
CA MET A 435 21.58 0.55 17.44
C MET A 435 23.01 0.34 17.89
N LEU A 436 23.95 0.24 16.95
CA LEU A 436 25.38 0.08 17.28
C LEU A 436 25.94 1.34 17.94
N ALA A 437 25.65 2.53 17.43
CA ALA A 437 26.09 3.81 18.00
C ALA A 437 25.22 4.24 19.20
N THR A 438 24.98 3.33 20.13
CA THR A 438 24.03 3.48 21.24
C THR A 438 24.34 4.63 22.19
N GLY A 439 25.63 4.99 22.36
CA GLY A 439 26.08 6.10 23.21
C GLY A 439 25.96 7.49 22.56
N VAL A 440 25.65 7.57 21.28
CA VAL A 440 25.61 8.81 20.49
C VAL A 440 24.27 9.49 20.58
N LYS A 441 24.27 10.80 20.81
CA LYS A 441 23.07 11.66 20.71
C LYS A 441 23.39 12.86 19.83
N VAL A 442 22.41 13.26 19.03
CA VAL A 442 22.52 14.40 18.13
C VAL A 442 21.43 15.45 18.40
N SER A 443 21.77 16.70 18.32
CA SER A 443 20.82 17.79 18.40
C SER A 443 19.97 17.84 17.11
N VAL A 444 18.65 17.82 17.27
CA VAL A 444 17.68 17.98 16.20
C VAL A 444 16.68 19.05 16.64
N HIS A 445 16.70 20.20 15.98
CA HIS A 445 15.88 21.35 16.31
C HIS A 445 15.98 21.77 17.79
N GLY A 446 17.22 21.76 18.34
CA GLY A 446 17.50 22.15 19.73
C GLY A 446 17.18 21.11 20.79
N LYS A 447 16.74 19.89 20.39
CA LYS A 447 16.49 18.77 21.30
C LYS A 447 17.50 17.65 21.05
N MET A 448 18.16 17.17 22.12
CA MET A 448 19.05 15.99 22.02
C MET A 448 18.24 14.71 21.81
N ASN A 449 18.56 13.99 20.76
CA ASN A 449 17.91 12.77 20.34
C ASN A 449 18.91 11.63 20.20
N SER A 450 18.52 10.45 20.63
CA SER A 450 19.21 9.20 20.27
C SER A 450 18.88 8.81 18.82
N LEU A 451 19.66 7.89 18.27
CA LEU A 451 19.53 7.44 16.87
C LEU A 451 18.46 6.36 16.71
N ASN A 452 17.26 6.63 17.25
CA ASN A 452 16.13 5.72 17.16
C ASN A 452 15.47 5.84 15.78
N LEU A 453 15.36 4.73 15.05
CA LEU A 453 14.81 4.66 13.72
C LEU A 453 13.90 3.43 13.57
N ILE A 454 12.81 3.58 12.83
CA ILE A 454 11.87 2.52 12.49
C ILE A 454 11.71 2.54 10.97
N SER A 455 12.08 1.44 10.31
CA SER A 455 12.06 1.33 8.85
C SER A 455 11.18 0.19 8.38
N TYR A 456 10.51 0.40 7.25
CA TYR A 456 9.75 -0.61 6.55
C TYR A 456 10.14 -0.63 5.07
N ILE A 457 10.59 -1.78 4.58
CA ILE A 457 10.91 -1.99 3.17
C ILE A 457 9.72 -2.70 2.53
N ALA A 458 8.99 -1.95 1.73
CA ALA A 458 7.78 -2.41 1.05
C ALA A 458 8.10 -2.89 -0.37
N GLY A 459 7.71 -4.11 -0.68
CA GLY A 459 7.89 -4.65 -2.02
C GLY A 459 7.00 -5.88 -2.25
N ASP A 460 6.62 -6.11 -3.49
CA ASP A 460 5.84 -7.26 -3.88
C ASP A 460 6.63 -8.58 -3.74
N PHE A 461 5.99 -9.71 -3.99
CA PHE A 461 6.69 -11.00 -4.00
C PHE A 461 7.79 -10.98 -5.08
N ALA A 462 8.90 -11.66 -4.81
CA ALA A 462 10.08 -11.73 -5.68
C ALA A 462 10.76 -10.38 -6.02
N SER A 463 10.50 -9.31 -5.28
CA SER A 463 11.09 -7.97 -5.51
C SER A 463 12.51 -7.78 -5.00
N GLY A 464 13.22 -8.86 -4.66
CA GLY A 464 14.63 -8.81 -4.22
C GLY A 464 14.84 -8.43 -2.75
N LYS A 465 13.80 -8.29 -1.92
CA LYS A 465 13.90 -7.94 -0.49
C LYS A 465 14.86 -8.84 0.30
N GLY A 466 14.94 -10.11 -0.04
CA GLY A 466 15.83 -11.07 0.62
C GLY A 466 17.34 -10.75 0.50
N SER A 467 17.75 -9.90 -0.44
CA SER A 467 19.15 -9.45 -0.56
C SER A 467 19.58 -8.52 0.60
N ILE A 468 18.62 -7.99 1.36
CA ILE A 468 18.87 -7.10 2.52
C ILE A 468 19.28 -7.92 3.75
N ASP A 469 18.80 -9.15 3.89
CA ASP A 469 19.02 -10.01 5.07
C ASP A 469 20.53 -10.24 5.36
N PRO A 470 21.35 -10.67 4.38
CA PRO A 470 22.78 -10.88 4.64
C PRO A 470 23.52 -9.60 5.03
N VAL A 471 23.06 -8.44 4.53
CA VAL A 471 23.65 -7.14 4.88
C VAL A 471 23.33 -6.77 6.33
N ILE A 472 22.05 -6.88 6.75
CA ILE A 472 21.65 -6.65 8.15
C ILE A 472 22.36 -7.64 9.08
N ASP A 473 22.52 -8.90 8.67
CA ASP A 473 23.25 -9.91 9.43
C ASP A 473 24.72 -9.52 9.63
N ALA A 474 25.38 -8.97 8.62
CA ALA A 474 26.76 -8.48 8.75
C ALA A 474 26.87 -7.32 9.75
N TRP A 475 25.96 -6.32 9.68
CA TRP A 475 25.94 -5.20 10.63
C TRP A 475 25.67 -5.62 12.08
N THR A 476 24.90 -6.68 12.30
CA THR A 476 24.45 -7.10 13.64
C THR A 476 25.17 -8.33 14.16
N SER A 477 26.14 -8.88 13.43
CA SER A 477 26.79 -10.16 13.74
C SER A 477 27.39 -10.25 15.15
N GLU A 478 28.18 -9.27 15.57
CA GLU A 478 28.80 -9.26 16.90
C GLU A 478 27.77 -9.21 18.04
N ILE A 479 26.70 -8.42 17.86
CA ILE A 479 25.61 -8.36 18.85
C ILE A 479 24.85 -9.69 18.92
N LYS A 480 24.58 -10.31 17.76
CA LYS A 480 23.94 -11.64 17.71
C LYS A 480 24.79 -12.72 18.35
N ASP A 481 26.11 -12.66 18.20
CA ASP A 481 26.99 -13.63 18.84
C ASP A 481 27.01 -13.44 20.37
N MET A 482 27.02 -12.21 20.88
CA MET A 482 26.83 -11.92 22.31
C MET A 482 25.47 -12.44 22.81
N ASP A 483 24.40 -12.19 22.03
CA ASP A 483 23.05 -12.61 22.38
C ASP A 483 22.92 -14.15 22.41
N LYS A 484 23.61 -14.88 21.53
CA LYS A 484 23.68 -16.37 21.61
C LYS A 484 24.26 -16.85 22.92
N MET A 485 25.32 -16.19 23.44
CA MET A 485 25.89 -16.53 24.75
C MET A 485 24.88 -16.27 25.89
N TYR A 486 24.11 -15.19 25.81
CA TYR A 486 23.05 -14.93 26.78
C TYR A 486 21.91 -15.94 26.67
N GLN A 487 21.49 -16.31 25.47
CA GLN A 487 20.47 -17.34 25.23
C GLN A 487 20.89 -18.70 25.80
N GLN A 488 22.16 -19.11 25.66
CA GLN A 488 22.69 -20.33 26.31
C GLN A 488 22.51 -20.30 27.84
N LYS A 489 22.80 -19.19 28.49
CA LYS A 489 22.61 -19.03 29.94
C LYS A 489 21.11 -19.12 30.34
N GLU A 490 20.23 -18.58 29.51
CA GLU A 490 18.78 -18.73 29.71
C GLU A 490 18.33 -20.18 29.54
N ASP A 491 18.87 -20.91 28.55
CA ASP A 491 18.52 -22.31 28.35
C ASP A 491 19.02 -23.19 29.49
N GLU A 492 20.19 -22.91 30.02
CA GLU A 492 20.70 -23.55 31.24
C GLU A 492 19.78 -23.29 32.44
N TRP A 493 19.34 -22.02 32.62
CA TRP A 493 18.41 -21.68 33.68
C TRP A 493 17.07 -22.41 33.49
N ARG A 494 16.52 -22.45 32.26
CA ARG A 494 15.28 -23.18 31.94
C ARG A 494 15.42 -24.68 32.24
N ALA A 495 16.56 -25.28 31.94
CA ALA A 495 16.86 -26.66 32.30
C ALA A 495 16.92 -26.88 33.82
N LYS A 496 17.60 -26.00 34.56
CA LYS A 496 17.65 -26.03 36.03
C LYS A 496 16.27 -25.84 36.66
N LYS A 497 15.45 -24.92 36.16
CA LYS A 497 14.07 -24.67 36.59
C LYS A 497 13.17 -25.90 36.36
N ARG A 498 13.28 -26.56 35.22
CA ARG A 498 12.56 -27.82 34.93
C ARG A 498 12.98 -28.93 35.87
N ALA A 499 14.26 -29.09 36.19
CA ALA A 499 14.78 -30.08 37.13
C ALA A 499 14.40 -29.77 38.59
N ALA A 500 14.16 -28.51 38.94
CA ALA A 500 13.77 -28.07 40.27
C ALA A 500 12.25 -27.96 40.48
N LYS A 501 11.41 -28.41 39.57
CA LYS A 501 9.95 -28.22 39.59
C LYS A 501 9.26 -28.69 40.90
N ASN A 502 9.88 -29.64 41.59
CA ASN A 502 9.35 -30.18 42.88
C ASN A 502 10.17 -29.71 44.11
N LYS A 503 11.11 -28.78 43.98
CA LYS A 503 11.90 -28.25 45.08
C LYS A 503 11.26 -26.95 45.61
N LYS A 504 11.46 -26.69 46.94
CA LYS A 504 10.94 -25.45 47.56
C LYS A 504 11.64 -24.19 47.02
N GLU A 505 12.92 -24.29 46.61
CA GLU A 505 13.68 -23.20 46.06
C GLU A 505 13.75 -23.35 44.54
N GLN A 506 13.19 -22.39 43.81
CA GLN A 506 13.24 -22.27 42.36
C GLN A 506 14.45 -21.40 41.97
N PRO A 507 15.21 -21.75 40.92
CA PRO A 507 16.29 -20.91 40.45
C PRO A 507 15.75 -19.57 39.95
N GLU A 508 16.38 -18.46 40.40
CA GLU A 508 16.02 -17.11 39.97
C GLU A 508 16.27 -16.91 38.48
N GLU A 509 15.40 -16.17 37.83
CA GLU A 509 15.51 -15.90 36.39
C GLU A 509 16.62 -14.89 36.11
N PRO A 510 17.61 -15.22 35.24
CA PRO A 510 18.67 -14.29 34.91
C PRO A 510 18.14 -13.15 34.02
N LYS A 511 18.34 -11.90 34.44
CA LYS A 511 18.02 -10.70 33.65
C LYS A 511 19.19 -10.40 32.71
N LEU A 512 19.19 -10.98 31.51
CA LEU A 512 20.28 -10.88 30.55
C LEU A 512 20.01 -9.80 29.50
N PRO A 513 21.02 -9.00 29.11
CA PRO A 513 20.84 -7.85 28.20
C PRO A 513 20.86 -8.28 26.72
N VAL A 514 19.93 -9.13 26.34
CA VAL A 514 19.71 -9.53 24.94
C VAL A 514 19.19 -8.32 24.15
N ARG A 515 19.82 -7.99 23.04
CA ARG A 515 19.53 -6.79 22.26
C ARG A 515 18.85 -7.07 20.92
N CYS A 516 19.09 -8.21 20.28
CA CYS A 516 18.38 -8.60 19.05
C CYS A 516 17.07 -9.31 19.42
N LEU A 517 15.97 -8.60 19.32
CA LEU A 517 14.66 -9.05 19.79
C LEU A 517 13.72 -9.39 18.64
N THR A 518 13.02 -10.53 18.72
CA THR A 518 12.02 -10.91 17.72
C THR A 518 10.71 -10.09 17.88
N LEU A 519 10.10 -9.67 16.78
CA LEU A 519 8.76 -9.07 16.76
C LEU A 519 7.65 -10.11 16.95
N ASN A 520 7.98 -11.40 16.90
CA ASN A 520 7.07 -12.48 17.24
C ASN A 520 7.00 -12.69 18.77
N ASN A 521 6.45 -11.71 19.47
CA ASN A 521 6.50 -11.61 20.93
C ASN A 521 5.20 -11.06 21.50
N THR A 522 5.02 -11.09 22.82
CA THR A 522 3.97 -10.33 23.52
C THR A 522 4.51 -8.98 23.99
N VAL A 523 3.63 -8.00 24.17
CA VAL A 523 4.02 -6.67 24.69
C VAL A 523 4.70 -6.78 26.06
N ALA A 524 4.22 -7.70 26.92
CA ALA A 524 4.81 -7.92 28.25
C ALA A 524 6.26 -8.40 28.19
N ASN A 525 6.50 -9.51 27.46
CA ASN A 525 7.83 -10.09 27.36
C ASN A 525 8.80 -9.14 26.61
N LEU A 526 8.30 -8.43 25.58
CA LEU A 526 9.12 -7.45 24.88
C LEU A 526 9.51 -6.27 25.79
N ALA A 527 8.57 -5.77 26.61
CA ALA A 527 8.85 -4.72 27.59
C ALA A 527 9.91 -5.13 28.60
N GLU A 528 9.84 -6.36 29.12
CA GLU A 528 10.83 -6.91 30.03
C GLU A 528 12.22 -7.03 29.37
N ARG A 529 12.28 -7.55 28.12
CA ARG A 529 13.53 -7.61 27.35
C ARG A 529 14.14 -6.23 27.14
N LEU A 530 13.30 -5.25 26.78
CA LEU A 530 13.75 -3.87 26.57
C LEU A 530 14.25 -3.21 27.87
N ALA A 531 13.64 -3.52 29.01
CA ALA A 531 14.11 -3.06 30.34
C ALA A 531 15.49 -3.65 30.70
N ASN A 532 15.79 -4.85 30.24
CA ASN A 532 17.04 -5.55 30.54
C ASN A 532 18.22 -5.15 29.63
N THR A 533 18.06 -4.22 28.70
CA THR A 533 19.13 -3.81 27.75
C THR A 533 20.21 -2.92 28.36
N GLU A 534 20.15 -2.64 29.65
CA GLU A 534 21.13 -1.80 30.38
C GLU A 534 21.30 -0.39 29.77
N GLY A 535 20.19 0.18 29.26
CA GLY A 535 20.20 1.51 28.64
C GLY A 535 20.81 1.56 27.24
N LYS A 536 21.07 0.40 26.62
CA LYS A 536 21.53 0.28 25.23
C LYS A 536 20.36 0.08 24.28
N HIS A 537 20.53 0.44 23.01
CA HIS A 537 19.51 0.20 22.00
C HIS A 537 19.31 -1.30 21.73
N ALA A 538 18.06 -1.75 21.75
CA ALA A 538 17.67 -3.01 21.17
C ALA A 538 17.44 -2.87 19.65
N PHE A 539 17.44 -3.98 18.95
CA PHE A 539 17.20 -4.08 17.53
C PHE A 539 16.24 -5.21 17.20
N SER A 540 15.32 -4.97 16.28
CA SER A 540 14.45 -6.00 15.75
C SER A 540 14.47 -5.95 14.22
N PHE A 541 14.68 -7.10 13.62
CA PHE A 541 14.60 -7.29 12.17
C PHE A 541 13.63 -8.43 11.85
N THR A 542 12.73 -8.21 10.88
CA THR A 542 11.89 -9.26 10.32
C THR A 542 11.87 -9.17 8.79
N PRO A 543 12.26 -10.24 8.08
CA PRO A 543 12.18 -10.31 6.63
C PRO A 543 10.74 -10.43 6.11
N GLU A 544 9.81 -10.88 6.99
CA GLU A 544 8.40 -11.10 6.66
C GLU A 544 7.47 -10.42 7.66
N ALA A 545 7.15 -9.16 7.41
CA ALA A 545 6.25 -8.38 8.25
C ALA A 545 4.79 -8.88 8.22
N ASP A 546 4.42 -9.73 7.27
CA ASP A 546 3.09 -10.33 7.17
C ASP A 546 2.74 -11.16 8.43
N THR A 547 3.71 -11.86 9.00
CA THR A 547 3.56 -12.64 10.24
C THR A 547 3.31 -11.71 11.45
N VAL A 548 4.00 -10.57 11.51
CA VAL A 548 3.82 -9.54 12.53
C VAL A 548 2.44 -8.91 12.41
N ALA A 549 2.06 -8.52 11.18
CA ALA A 549 0.79 -7.88 10.90
C ALA A 549 -0.43 -8.73 11.27
N GLN A 550 -0.33 -10.06 11.16
CA GLN A 550 -1.39 -10.98 11.60
C GLN A 550 -1.55 -10.99 13.13
N LYS A 551 -0.44 -10.96 13.87
CA LYS A 551 -0.46 -10.99 15.35
C LYS A 551 -0.90 -9.69 15.99
N TRP A 552 -0.61 -8.55 15.35
CA TRP A 552 -0.99 -7.22 15.88
C TRP A 552 -2.50 -6.96 15.90
N LYS A 553 -3.32 -7.88 15.45
CA LYS A 553 -4.78 -7.87 15.66
C LYS A 553 -5.17 -8.07 17.13
N SER A 554 -4.30 -8.65 17.94
CA SER A 554 -4.50 -8.85 19.37
C SER A 554 -3.93 -7.68 20.16
N ALA A 555 -4.70 -7.12 21.09
CA ALA A 555 -4.23 -6.09 22.02
C ALA A 555 -2.99 -6.51 22.85
N MET A 556 -2.79 -7.82 23.03
CA MET A 556 -1.61 -8.36 23.74
C MET A 556 -0.32 -8.31 22.93
N SER A 557 -0.41 -8.04 21.64
CA SER A 557 0.73 -8.02 20.70
C SER A 557 0.76 -6.75 19.82
N ASP A 558 -0.01 -5.72 20.16
CA ASP A 558 0.04 -4.42 19.48
C ASP A 558 1.17 -3.57 20.05
N PHE A 559 2.26 -3.47 19.29
CA PHE A 559 3.44 -2.69 19.66
C PHE A 559 3.39 -1.23 19.19
N SER A 560 2.30 -0.78 18.55
CA SER A 560 2.22 0.55 17.94
C SER A 560 2.52 1.69 18.92
N VAL A 561 2.06 1.57 20.17
CA VAL A 561 2.35 2.54 21.24
C VAL A 561 3.83 2.52 21.61
N MET A 562 4.41 1.32 21.81
CA MET A 562 5.84 1.18 22.14
C MET A 562 6.73 1.72 21.02
N LEU A 563 6.39 1.45 19.76
CA LEU A 563 7.14 1.95 18.60
C LEU A 563 7.10 3.49 18.51
N ARG A 564 5.95 4.11 18.81
CA ARG A 564 5.87 5.58 18.87
C ARG A 564 6.74 6.16 19.96
N GLN A 565 6.73 5.57 21.15
CA GLN A 565 7.58 5.99 22.27
C GLN A 565 9.06 5.70 22.00
N ALA A 566 9.37 4.56 21.38
CA ALA A 566 10.73 4.23 20.95
C ALA A 566 11.27 5.25 19.94
N TYR A 567 10.51 5.62 18.91
CA TYR A 567 10.93 6.64 17.94
C TYR A 567 11.25 8.00 18.61
N ASP A 568 10.40 8.43 19.56
CA ASP A 568 10.59 9.68 20.29
C ASP A 568 11.63 9.56 21.44
N GLY A 569 12.05 8.33 21.82
CA GLY A 569 13.00 8.06 22.91
C GLY A 569 12.47 8.49 24.28
N THR A 570 11.15 8.36 24.50
CA THR A 570 10.47 8.70 25.76
C THR A 570 10.44 7.50 26.72
N SER A 571 9.97 7.72 27.96
CA SER A 571 9.78 6.67 28.95
C SER A 571 8.68 5.69 28.53
N TYR A 572 8.80 4.46 29.02
CA TYR A 572 7.76 3.45 28.88
C TYR A 572 7.54 2.77 30.23
N GLU A 573 6.31 2.72 30.66
CA GLU A 573 5.90 2.12 31.94
C GLU A 573 4.83 1.07 31.70
N ARG A 574 4.94 -0.02 32.44
CA ARG A 574 3.94 -1.08 32.47
C ARG A 574 3.77 -1.57 33.92
N GLU A 575 2.57 -1.45 34.43
CA GLU A 575 2.19 -1.93 35.75
C GLU A 575 1.05 -2.97 35.66
N ALA A 576 1.14 -4.00 36.48
CA ALA A 576 0.07 -4.99 36.64
C ALA A 576 -0.01 -5.42 38.11
N ARG A 577 -1.21 -5.75 38.56
CA ARG A 577 -1.46 -6.09 39.96
C ARG A 577 -1.01 -7.49 40.38
N SER A 578 -0.87 -8.42 39.43
CA SER A 578 -0.45 -9.79 39.74
C SER A 578 1.04 -9.84 40.09
N ALA A 579 1.41 -10.57 41.12
CA ALA A 579 2.81 -10.76 41.53
C ALA A 579 3.69 -11.43 40.44
N GLU A 580 3.07 -12.22 39.58
CA GLU A 580 3.73 -12.90 38.45
C GLU A 580 3.75 -12.05 37.16
N ALA A 581 3.12 -10.89 37.18
CA ALA A 581 3.03 -10.04 36.00
C ALA A 581 4.28 -9.19 35.82
N VAL A 582 4.63 -8.96 34.55
CA VAL A 582 5.75 -8.12 34.17
C VAL A 582 5.46 -6.65 34.50
N ASN A 583 6.19 -6.11 35.46
CA ASN A 583 6.21 -4.69 35.82
C ASN A 583 7.56 -4.11 35.41
N VAL A 584 7.55 -3.10 34.56
CA VAL A 584 8.76 -2.46 34.08
C VAL A 584 8.65 -0.94 34.07
N HIS A 585 9.74 -0.28 34.39
CA HIS A 585 9.94 1.16 34.22
C HIS A 585 11.20 1.37 33.38
N ILE A 586 11.04 2.02 32.22
CA ILE A 586 12.12 2.31 31.27
C ILE A 586 12.17 3.83 31.11
N ASP A 587 13.21 4.48 31.57
CA ASP A 587 13.35 5.94 31.48
C ASP A 587 13.43 6.43 30.03
N ARG A 588 14.10 5.66 29.19
CA ARG A 588 14.27 5.95 27.76
C ARG A 588 14.13 4.66 26.96
N LEU A 589 13.08 4.58 26.18
CA LEU A 589 12.85 3.43 25.32
C LEU A 589 13.74 3.52 24.05
N LEU A 590 14.81 2.74 24.03
CA LEU A 590 15.80 2.70 22.96
C LEU A 590 15.63 1.43 22.14
N TRP A 591 14.88 1.53 21.04
CA TRP A 591 14.55 0.39 20.20
C TRP A 591 14.49 0.77 18.73
N ASN A 592 15.33 0.13 17.92
CA ASN A 592 15.39 0.30 16.48
C ASN A 592 14.76 -0.91 15.79
N VAL A 593 13.97 -0.67 14.75
CA VAL A 593 13.20 -1.72 14.08
C VAL A 593 13.31 -1.62 12.57
N VAL A 594 13.51 -2.78 11.93
CA VAL A 594 13.46 -2.94 10.47
C VAL A 594 12.49 -4.07 10.12
N MET A 595 11.57 -3.77 9.24
CA MET A 595 10.58 -4.72 8.74
C MET A 595 10.64 -4.75 7.21
N CYS A 596 10.64 -5.94 6.63
CA CYS A 596 10.46 -6.13 5.19
C CYS A 596 9.13 -6.85 4.96
N GLY A 597 8.36 -6.44 3.97
CA GLY A 597 7.06 -7.06 3.71
C GLY A 597 6.37 -6.51 2.48
N THR A 598 5.16 -7.02 2.23
CA THR A 598 4.32 -6.52 1.14
C THR A 598 3.69 -5.16 1.50
N PRO A 599 3.26 -4.36 0.52
CA PRO A 599 2.46 -3.16 0.77
C PRO A 599 1.20 -3.43 1.60
N ASP A 600 0.57 -4.59 1.40
CA ASP A 600 -0.60 -5.00 2.17
C ASP A 600 -0.28 -5.27 3.65
N ALA A 601 0.88 -5.85 3.94
CA ALA A 601 1.35 -6.02 5.30
C ALA A 601 1.65 -4.67 5.98
N LEU A 602 2.26 -3.72 5.25
CA LEU A 602 2.47 -2.34 5.74
C LEU A 602 1.13 -1.72 6.17
N TYR A 603 0.09 -1.85 5.35
CA TYR A 603 -1.23 -1.29 5.67
C TYR A 603 -1.95 -1.98 6.83
N ARG A 604 -1.56 -3.22 7.15
CA ARG A 604 -2.04 -3.93 8.35
C ARG A 604 -1.25 -3.54 9.60
N VAL A 605 0.05 -3.30 9.46
CA VAL A 605 0.91 -2.77 10.55
C VAL A 605 0.49 -1.34 10.90
N VAL A 606 0.25 -0.50 9.88
CA VAL A 606 -0.24 0.87 10.05
C VAL A 606 -1.75 0.89 9.86
N ASN A 607 -2.48 0.44 10.86
CA ASN A 607 -3.94 0.32 10.82
C ASN A 607 -4.68 1.62 11.17
N ASN A 608 -4.01 2.61 11.77
CA ASN A 608 -4.57 3.91 12.15
C ASN A 608 -3.74 5.06 11.59
N TYR A 609 -4.38 5.94 10.83
CA TYR A 609 -3.74 7.09 10.16
C TYR A 609 -3.94 8.42 10.90
N THR A 610 -4.63 8.41 12.05
CA THR A 610 -4.91 9.60 12.87
C THR A 610 -4.05 9.70 14.11
N ASP A 611 -3.40 8.61 14.55
CA ASP A 611 -2.61 8.53 15.77
C ASP A 611 -1.13 8.94 15.61
N GLY A 612 -0.71 9.23 14.36
CA GLY A 612 0.66 9.66 14.03
C GLY A 612 1.70 8.53 13.98
N PHE A 613 1.32 7.26 14.09
CA PHE A 613 2.25 6.14 13.95
C PHE A 613 2.85 6.07 12.55
N GLN A 614 2.01 6.21 11.50
CA GLN A 614 2.43 6.23 10.10
C GLN A 614 3.54 7.26 9.80
N SER A 615 3.56 8.39 10.53
CA SER A 615 4.57 9.44 10.31
C SER A 615 5.93 9.13 10.97
N ARG A 616 6.02 8.10 11.79
CA ARG A 616 7.24 7.66 12.49
C ARG A 616 7.91 6.46 11.83
N ILE A 617 7.22 5.80 10.91
CA ILE A 617 7.78 4.70 10.11
C ILE A 617 8.39 5.30 8.84
N THR A 618 9.66 5.04 8.64
CA THR A 618 10.39 5.36 7.40
C THR A 618 10.12 4.27 6.39
N VAL A 619 9.49 4.60 5.28
CA VAL A 619 9.14 3.61 4.25
C VAL A 619 10.03 3.77 3.03
N ALA A 620 10.55 2.66 2.55
CA ALA A 620 11.21 2.56 1.25
C ALA A 620 10.49 1.49 0.42
N ARG A 621 10.33 1.72 -0.88
CA ARG A 621 9.79 0.71 -1.80
C ARG A 621 10.91 0.03 -2.56
N THR A 622 10.75 -1.25 -2.86
CA THR A 622 11.59 -1.93 -3.85
C THR A 622 11.08 -1.63 -5.25
N PRO A 623 11.96 -1.58 -6.26
CA PRO A 623 11.53 -1.38 -7.64
C PRO A 623 10.65 -2.52 -8.14
N ASP A 624 9.80 -2.24 -9.11
CA ASP A 624 9.07 -3.26 -9.85
C ASP A 624 10.03 -3.96 -10.82
N ASN A 625 10.31 -5.23 -10.54
CA ASN A 625 11.20 -6.06 -11.36
C ASN A 625 10.45 -7.11 -12.17
N THR A 626 9.13 -6.98 -12.33
CA THR A 626 8.26 -7.98 -12.98
C THR A 626 8.75 -8.39 -14.37
N PHE A 627 9.27 -7.45 -15.13
CA PHE A 627 9.76 -7.68 -16.49
C PHE A 627 11.27 -7.50 -16.64
N THR A 628 11.99 -7.36 -15.51
CA THR A 628 13.44 -7.21 -15.54
C THR A 628 14.08 -8.54 -15.95
N PRO A 629 14.94 -8.59 -16.99
CA PRO A 629 15.62 -9.82 -17.37
C PRO A 629 16.60 -10.24 -16.28
N LEU A 630 16.75 -11.54 -16.11
CA LEU A 630 17.77 -12.07 -15.21
C LEU A 630 19.15 -11.72 -15.79
N THR A 631 19.91 -10.90 -15.07
CA THR A 631 21.27 -10.53 -15.46
C THR A 631 22.28 -11.54 -14.94
N GLU A 632 23.38 -11.76 -15.67
CA GLU A 632 24.48 -12.64 -15.23
C GLU A 632 25.21 -12.07 -14.00
N ASN A 633 25.16 -10.77 -13.77
CA ASN A 633 25.76 -10.10 -12.63
C ASN A 633 24.81 -10.12 -11.43
N LEU A 634 24.92 -11.17 -10.63
CA LEU A 634 24.21 -11.26 -9.35
C LEU A 634 24.96 -10.40 -8.32
N TYR A 635 24.24 -9.46 -7.71
CA TYR A 635 24.75 -8.70 -6.57
C TYR A 635 24.69 -9.60 -5.33
N VAL A 636 25.85 -9.88 -4.74
CA VAL A 636 26.00 -10.75 -3.57
C VAL A 636 26.99 -10.12 -2.61
N LEU A 637 26.70 -10.22 -1.30
CA LEU A 637 27.62 -9.79 -0.26
C LEU A 637 28.86 -10.69 -0.24
N THR A 638 30.01 -10.15 -0.66
CA THR A 638 31.29 -10.86 -0.61
C THR A 638 31.88 -10.88 0.80
N ASP A 639 32.71 -11.87 1.12
CA ASP A 639 33.37 -11.96 2.44
C ASP A 639 34.17 -10.69 2.77
N ARG A 640 34.86 -10.11 1.78
CA ARG A 640 35.60 -8.86 1.97
C ARG A 640 34.69 -7.67 2.30
N GLN A 641 33.52 -7.58 1.73
CA GLN A 641 32.54 -6.55 2.07
C GLN A 641 31.97 -6.80 3.47
N ARG A 642 31.66 -8.06 3.78
CA ARG A 642 31.19 -8.48 5.10
C ARG A 642 32.21 -8.08 6.18
N ASP A 643 33.49 -8.40 6.00
CA ASP A 643 34.55 -8.04 6.96
C ASP A 643 34.63 -6.52 7.18
N ARG A 644 34.56 -5.74 6.11
CA ARG A 644 34.57 -4.28 6.23
C ARG A 644 33.36 -3.72 6.95
N ILE A 645 32.15 -4.28 6.72
CA ILE A 645 30.95 -3.93 7.49
C ILE A 645 31.15 -4.26 8.96
N ILE A 646 31.66 -5.44 9.30
CA ILE A 646 31.92 -5.86 10.68
C ILE A 646 32.94 -4.93 11.35
N GLN A 647 34.03 -4.54 10.67
CA GLN A 647 35.02 -3.59 11.21
C GLN A 647 34.37 -2.23 11.54
N VAL A 648 33.48 -1.72 10.67
CA VAL A 648 32.75 -0.48 10.97
C VAL A 648 31.79 -0.68 12.15
N ALA A 649 31.04 -1.77 12.14
CA ALA A 649 30.10 -2.12 13.20
C ALA A 649 30.76 -2.23 14.59
N HIS A 650 31.95 -2.82 14.63
CA HIS A 650 32.76 -2.97 15.85
C HIS A 650 33.18 -1.62 16.49
N LEU A 651 33.47 -0.62 15.67
CA LEU A 651 33.96 0.68 16.17
C LEU A 651 32.85 1.64 16.59
N LEU A 652 31.64 1.50 16.08
CA LEU A 652 30.50 2.38 16.40
C LEU A 652 30.13 2.39 17.91
N PRO A 653 30.06 1.24 18.63
CA PRO A 653 29.74 1.21 20.05
C PRO A 653 30.76 1.89 20.97
N LEU A 654 31.99 2.17 20.46
CA LEU A 654 33.05 2.84 21.20
C LEU A 654 32.89 4.38 21.25
N MET A 655 31.87 4.92 20.53
CA MET A 655 31.59 6.35 20.44
C MET A 655 30.52 6.73 21.46
N GLU A 656 30.76 7.74 22.26
CA GLU A 656 29.81 8.21 23.28
C GLU A 656 29.68 9.73 23.30
N GLY A 657 28.50 10.20 23.73
CA GLY A 657 28.23 11.60 24.05
C GLY A 657 27.35 12.30 23.08
N GLU A 658 27.16 13.59 23.31
CA GLU A 658 26.21 14.47 22.60
C GLU A 658 26.95 15.39 21.63
N VAL A 659 26.39 15.65 20.47
CA VAL A 659 26.96 16.50 19.43
C VAL A 659 25.90 17.39 18.78
N GLU A 660 26.31 18.61 18.45
CA GLU A 660 25.57 19.52 17.59
C GLU A 660 26.17 19.54 16.19
N LEU A 661 25.33 19.48 15.17
CA LEU A 661 25.71 19.50 13.77
C LEU A 661 25.10 20.73 13.07
N PRO A 662 25.66 21.94 13.26
CA PRO A 662 25.00 23.19 12.88
C PRO A 662 24.77 23.31 11.37
N LYS A 663 25.67 22.77 10.53
CA LYS A 663 25.48 22.81 9.06
C LYS A 663 24.38 21.84 8.62
N LEU A 664 24.28 20.66 9.24
CA LEU A 664 23.20 19.71 9.00
C LEU A 664 21.86 20.28 9.47
N GLU A 665 21.82 20.92 10.62
CA GLU A 665 20.65 21.61 11.17
C GLU A 665 20.17 22.73 10.23
N ALA A 666 21.09 23.56 9.73
CA ALA A 666 20.77 24.60 8.74
C ALA A 666 20.20 24.02 7.46
N LYS A 667 20.80 22.89 6.97
CA LYS A 667 20.30 22.18 5.78
C LYS A 667 18.89 21.61 5.97
N GLY A 668 18.61 21.06 7.13
CA GLY A 668 17.28 20.59 7.50
C GLY A 668 16.24 21.71 7.54
N ARG A 669 16.60 22.88 8.07
CA ARG A 669 15.70 24.07 8.07
C ARG A 669 15.45 24.61 6.67
N GLU A 670 16.48 24.65 5.81
CA GLU A 670 16.36 25.05 4.41
C GLU A 670 15.36 24.14 3.67
N TRP A 671 15.52 22.81 3.80
CA TRP A 671 14.62 21.83 3.22
C TRP A 671 13.18 21.96 3.74
N LEU A 672 13.01 22.12 5.06
CA LEU A 672 11.68 22.34 5.66
C LEU A 672 10.98 23.58 5.08
N GLU A 673 11.74 24.66 4.86
CA GLU A 673 11.21 25.90 4.28
C GLU A 673 10.87 25.73 2.80
N GLN A 674 11.72 25.05 2.02
CA GLN A 674 11.44 24.71 0.63
C GLN A 674 10.13 23.93 0.49
N ILE A 675 9.97 22.84 1.27
CA ILE A 675 8.72 22.07 1.25
C ILE A 675 7.53 22.88 1.75
N ARG A 676 7.74 23.77 2.73
CA ARG A 676 6.67 24.68 3.20
C ARG A 676 6.14 25.56 2.07
N LEU A 677 7.03 26.21 1.34
CA LEU A 677 6.65 27.11 0.23
C LEU A 677 5.96 26.34 -0.91
N GLU A 678 6.46 25.18 -1.28
CA GLU A 678 5.84 24.30 -2.27
C GLU A 678 4.42 23.88 -1.85
N THR A 679 4.27 23.41 -0.61
CA THR A 679 2.97 22.94 -0.09
C THR A 679 1.97 24.06 0.09
N MET A 680 2.40 25.28 0.40
CA MET A 680 1.52 26.45 0.45
C MET A 680 1.00 26.81 -0.94
N LYS A 681 1.83 26.79 -1.96
CA LYS A 681 1.42 27.06 -3.35
C LYS A 681 0.39 26.04 -3.85
N ASN A 682 0.55 24.76 -3.45
CA ASN A 682 -0.29 23.65 -3.88
C ASN A 682 -1.45 23.31 -2.92
N ASP A 683 -1.55 23.98 -1.78
CA ASP A 683 -2.47 23.68 -0.67
C ASP A 683 -2.38 22.19 -0.22
N ASP A 684 -1.15 21.64 -0.20
CA ASP A 684 -0.89 20.25 0.14
C ASP A 684 -0.64 20.06 1.64
N LYS A 685 -1.72 19.91 2.41
CA LYS A 685 -1.66 19.79 3.87
C LYS A 685 -1.02 18.47 4.34
N VAL A 686 -1.10 17.39 3.56
CA VAL A 686 -0.50 16.10 3.91
C VAL A 686 1.01 16.19 3.79
N LYS A 687 1.55 16.62 2.63
CA LYS A 687 2.98 16.84 2.42
C LYS A 687 3.55 17.83 3.43
N ALA A 688 2.81 18.92 3.69
CA ALA A 688 3.19 19.94 4.67
C ALA A 688 3.39 19.40 6.09
N ARG A 689 2.67 18.34 6.48
CA ARG A 689 2.79 17.73 7.82
C ARG A 689 3.83 16.63 7.86
N GLN A 690 3.93 15.83 6.80
CA GLN A 690 4.93 14.77 6.73
C GLN A 690 6.36 15.31 6.84
N ARG A 691 6.65 16.49 6.30
CA ARG A 691 7.99 17.10 6.38
C ARG A 691 8.54 17.20 7.80
N PHE A 692 7.68 17.46 8.82
CA PHE A 692 8.10 17.60 10.22
C PHE A 692 8.59 16.29 10.85
N ARG A 693 8.29 15.13 10.27
CA ARG A 693 8.81 13.84 10.72
C ARG A 693 9.94 13.34 9.82
N ILE A 694 9.84 13.59 8.52
CA ILE A 694 10.90 13.22 7.56
C ILE A 694 12.21 13.96 7.89
N CYS A 695 12.19 15.26 8.13
CA CYS A 695 13.40 16.02 8.43
C CYS A 695 14.19 15.47 9.65
N PRO A 696 13.62 15.30 10.87
CA PRO A 696 14.33 14.71 11.99
C PRO A 696 14.80 13.27 11.74
N THR A 697 14.02 12.47 11.03
CA THR A 697 14.42 11.10 10.65
C THR A 697 15.63 11.12 9.76
N THR A 698 15.63 11.96 8.71
CA THR A 698 16.75 12.13 7.79
C THR A 698 17.99 12.65 8.52
N MET A 699 17.84 13.57 9.46
CA MET A 699 18.98 14.05 10.27
C MET A 699 19.62 12.93 11.09
N ARG A 700 18.82 12.02 11.69
CA ARG A 700 19.34 10.83 12.40
C ARG A 700 20.02 9.87 11.44
N MET A 701 19.44 9.60 10.25
CA MET A 701 20.07 8.75 9.23
C MET A 701 21.38 9.35 8.73
N MET A 702 21.42 10.66 8.47
CA MET A 702 22.64 11.36 8.09
C MET A 702 23.72 11.25 9.18
N THR A 703 23.34 11.35 10.45
CA THR A 703 24.28 11.15 11.56
C THR A 703 24.85 9.73 11.53
N CYS A 704 24.03 8.69 11.29
CA CYS A 704 24.51 7.31 11.13
C CYS A 704 25.54 7.19 9.98
N ILE A 705 25.26 7.78 8.82
CA ILE A 705 26.15 7.76 7.65
C ILE A 705 27.46 8.54 7.95
N MET A 706 27.36 9.69 8.61
CA MET A 706 28.52 10.51 8.96
C MET A 706 29.42 9.82 10.03
N LEU A 707 28.84 9.05 10.97
CA LEU A 707 29.61 8.22 11.90
C LEU A 707 30.42 7.15 11.14
N CYS A 708 29.85 6.49 10.15
CA CYS A 708 30.59 5.58 9.27
C CYS A 708 31.72 6.29 8.52
N LYS A 709 31.52 7.56 8.13
CA LYS A 709 32.60 8.37 7.52
C LYS A 709 33.72 8.70 8.50
N VAL A 710 33.39 8.96 9.75
CA VAL A 710 34.39 9.12 10.83
C VAL A 710 35.18 7.84 10.99
N VAL A 711 34.52 6.68 11.05
CA VAL A 711 35.19 5.36 11.16
C VAL A 711 36.09 5.12 9.95
N GLU A 712 35.62 5.37 8.72
CA GLU A 712 36.43 5.26 7.51
C GLU A 712 37.72 6.10 7.61
N SER A 713 37.59 7.36 8.06
CA SER A 713 38.73 8.26 8.23
C SER A 713 39.75 7.75 9.28
N LEU A 714 39.26 7.18 10.39
CA LEU A 714 40.12 6.60 11.44
C LEU A 714 40.83 5.35 10.93
N ILE A 715 40.13 4.43 10.27
CA ILE A 715 40.72 3.21 9.70
C ILE A 715 41.76 3.55 8.62
N GLN A 716 41.48 4.53 7.75
CA GLN A 716 42.42 4.95 6.69
C GLN A 716 43.71 5.53 7.28
N LYS A 717 43.65 6.27 8.40
CA LYS A 717 44.80 6.93 9.00
C LYS A 717 45.61 6.02 9.94
N HIS A 718 44.93 5.13 10.66
CA HIS A 718 45.54 4.42 11.81
C HIS A 718 45.43 2.90 11.69
N GLY A 719 44.79 2.39 10.65
CA GLY A 719 44.37 0.98 10.54
C GLY A 719 43.25 0.64 11.51
N PHE A 720 42.68 -0.54 11.42
CA PHE A 720 41.56 -0.98 12.26
C PHE A 720 41.91 -1.00 13.75
N GLN A 721 43.00 -1.69 14.12
CA GLN A 721 43.46 -1.79 15.51
C GLN A 721 43.86 -0.43 16.11
N GLY A 722 44.45 0.45 15.28
CA GLY A 722 44.80 1.81 15.72
C GLY A 722 43.57 2.67 15.98
N ALA A 723 42.55 2.56 15.11
CA ALA A 723 41.26 3.24 15.27
C ALA A 723 40.51 2.77 16.53
N GLU A 724 40.48 1.46 16.78
CA GLU A 724 39.91 0.87 18.00
C GLU A 724 40.61 1.36 19.26
N LYS A 725 41.95 1.33 19.30
CA LYS A 725 42.73 1.81 20.42
C LYS A 725 42.47 3.30 20.73
N LEU A 726 42.43 4.13 19.68
CA LEU A 726 42.16 5.57 19.81
C LEU A 726 40.75 5.84 20.37
N LEU A 727 39.73 5.15 19.88
CA LEU A 727 38.37 5.33 20.38
C LEU A 727 38.19 4.81 21.80
N LYS A 728 38.84 3.68 22.16
CA LYS A 728 38.88 3.19 23.58
C LYS A 728 39.57 4.16 24.53
N GLN A 729 40.61 4.85 24.06
CA GLN A 729 41.32 5.86 24.87
C GLN A 729 40.57 7.19 24.93
N ASN A 730 39.87 7.58 23.86
CA ASN A 730 39.09 8.81 23.79
C ASN A 730 37.75 8.58 23.09
N PRO A 731 36.73 8.14 23.83
CA PRO A 731 35.37 7.89 23.26
C PRO A 731 34.68 9.16 22.70
N LEU A 732 35.19 10.36 22.98
CA LEU A 732 34.66 11.64 22.53
C LEU A 732 35.36 12.16 21.26
N LEU A 733 36.44 11.52 20.81
CA LEU A 733 37.22 11.93 19.62
C LEU A 733 36.36 12.11 18.36
N TRP A 734 35.36 11.28 18.20
CA TRP A 734 34.45 11.32 17.05
C TRP A 734 33.69 12.66 16.91
N LYS A 735 33.44 13.39 18.01
CA LYS A 735 32.69 14.65 18.00
C LYS A 735 33.37 15.72 17.15
N GLU A 736 34.69 15.87 17.28
CA GLU A 736 35.45 16.81 16.47
C GLU A 736 35.53 16.37 15.01
N LEU A 737 35.59 15.07 14.77
CA LEU A 737 35.71 14.52 13.43
C LEU A 737 34.39 14.65 12.66
N ILE A 738 33.28 14.33 13.30
CA ILE A 738 31.95 14.39 12.63
C ILE A 738 31.58 15.84 12.26
N VAL A 739 31.94 16.83 13.07
CA VAL A 739 31.72 18.24 12.72
C VAL A 739 32.48 18.61 11.44
N LYS A 740 33.69 18.07 11.23
CA LYS A 740 34.47 18.26 9.98
C LYS A 740 33.88 17.51 8.77
N MET A 741 33.09 16.45 9.01
CA MET A 741 32.45 15.67 7.93
C MET A 741 31.21 16.36 7.31
N GLN A 742 30.74 17.49 7.86
CA GLN A 742 29.66 18.29 7.29
C GLN A 742 30.12 19.06 6.04
N THR A 743 30.61 18.35 5.03
CA THR A 743 31.02 18.89 3.72
C THR A 743 29.82 19.14 2.83
N PRO A 744 29.89 20.05 1.84
CA PRO A 744 28.78 20.27 0.88
C PRO A 744 28.30 18.99 0.22
N THR A 745 29.22 18.11 -0.18
CA THR A 745 28.91 16.80 -0.78
C THR A 745 28.12 15.90 0.18
N MET A 746 28.52 15.83 1.46
CA MET A 746 27.80 15.05 2.45
C MET A 746 26.44 15.66 2.79
N LEU A 747 26.34 16.98 2.84
CA LEU A 747 25.06 17.68 3.09
C LEU A 747 24.08 17.56 1.88
N ALA A 748 24.58 17.38 0.65
CA ALA A 748 23.71 17.10 -0.50
C ALA A 748 22.94 15.77 -0.34
N VAL A 749 23.53 14.77 0.32
CA VAL A 749 22.86 13.48 0.61
C VAL A 749 21.60 13.70 1.45
N PHE A 750 21.56 14.72 2.32
CA PHE A 750 20.36 15.03 3.10
C PHE A 750 19.13 15.27 2.22
N ASN A 751 19.24 16.11 1.19
CA ASN A 751 18.10 16.39 0.31
C ASN A 751 17.67 15.11 -0.44
N ILE A 752 18.63 14.36 -0.96
CA ILE A 752 18.35 13.10 -1.69
C ILE A 752 17.55 12.13 -0.79
N LEU A 753 18.01 11.92 0.43
CA LEU A 753 17.31 11.05 1.39
C LEU A 753 15.96 11.63 1.83
N ALA A 754 15.90 12.92 2.14
CA ALA A 754 14.66 13.56 2.60
C ALA A 754 13.56 13.53 1.53
N ASP A 755 13.92 13.83 0.28
CA ASP A 755 12.99 13.80 -0.85
C ASP A 755 12.52 12.36 -1.13
N TYR A 756 13.45 11.39 -1.16
CA TYR A 756 13.12 9.97 -1.32
C TYR A 756 12.14 9.47 -0.25
N LEU A 757 12.43 9.75 1.02
CA LEU A 757 11.58 9.31 2.13
C LEU A 757 10.21 10.01 2.12
N LEU A 758 10.17 11.29 1.75
CA LEU A 758 8.92 12.04 1.63
C LEU A 758 8.05 11.48 0.49
N ASP A 759 8.65 11.21 -0.67
CA ASP A 759 7.95 10.64 -1.82
C ASP A 759 7.36 9.27 -1.49
N ASN A 760 8.13 8.38 -0.84
CA ASN A 760 7.62 7.08 -0.41
C ASN A 760 6.50 7.20 0.65
N ALA A 761 6.64 8.10 1.63
CA ALA A 761 5.59 8.33 2.63
C ALA A 761 4.30 8.84 1.97
N LEU A 762 4.40 9.69 0.96
CA LEU A 762 3.24 10.18 0.21
C LEU A 762 2.66 9.10 -0.71
N TYR A 763 3.50 8.29 -1.35
CA TYR A 763 3.06 7.18 -2.19
C TYR A 763 2.17 6.19 -1.42
N PHE A 764 2.61 5.73 -0.25
CA PHE A 764 1.88 4.72 0.52
C PHE A 764 0.74 5.30 1.36
N PHE A 765 0.89 6.51 1.92
CA PHE A 765 0.00 6.97 2.99
C PHE A 765 -0.91 8.13 2.61
N ARG A 766 -0.67 8.87 1.53
CA ARG A 766 -1.42 10.09 1.20
C ARG A 766 -2.94 9.84 1.15
N SER A 767 -3.40 8.93 0.29
CA SER A 767 -4.83 8.68 0.12
C SER A 767 -5.50 8.22 1.42
N ARG A 768 -4.82 7.37 2.19
CA ARG A 768 -5.34 6.84 3.46
C ARG A 768 -5.41 7.91 4.56
N ILE A 769 -4.42 8.82 4.60
CA ILE A 769 -4.46 9.97 5.51
C ILE A 769 -5.60 10.90 5.13
N GLU A 770 -5.79 11.19 3.86
CA GLU A 770 -6.87 12.04 3.37
C GLU A 770 -8.25 11.44 3.66
N ASP A 771 -8.42 10.14 3.46
CA ASP A 771 -9.65 9.42 3.77
C ASP A 771 -9.95 9.43 5.29
N ALA A 772 -8.93 9.22 6.12
CA ALA A 772 -9.07 9.24 7.58
C ALA A 772 -9.44 10.63 8.14
N PHE A 773 -9.04 11.70 7.45
CA PHE A 773 -9.32 13.08 7.88
C PHE A 773 -10.42 13.77 7.06
N SER A 774 -11.01 13.11 6.07
CA SER A 774 -12.06 13.69 5.22
C SER A 774 -13.32 14.12 6.00
N SER A 775 -13.60 13.48 7.12
CA SER A 775 -14.73 13.79 8.00
C SER A 775 -14.47 14.97 8.96
N ARG A 776 -13.26 15.51 8.99
CA ARG A 776 -12.85 16.55 9.94
C ARG A 776 -12.32 17.74 9.19
N ASP A 777 -12.93 18.47 8.36
CA ASP A 777 -12.45 19.72 7.65
C ASP A 777 -10.90 19.91 7.54
N TYR A 778 -10.16 18.83 7.74
CA TYR A 778 -8.74 18.81 7.99
C TYR A 778 -7.93 18.82 6.69
N CYS A 779 -8.49 18.23 5.64
CA CYS A 779 -7.90 18.25 4.31
C CYS A 779 -8.69 19.08 3.29
N GLY A 780 -9.88 19.54 3.59
CA GLY A 780 -10.68 20.57 2.89
C GLY A 780 -10.81 20.46 1.37
N GLN A 781 -10.42 19.33 0.75
CA GLN A 781 -10.40 19.19 -0.71
C GLN A 781 -11.04 17.89 -1.16
N SER A 782 -11.86 17.99 -2.21
CA SER A 782 -12.50 16.83 -2.84
C SER A 782 -11.49 15.91 -3.51
N ALA A 783 -11.86 14.64 -3.70
CA ALA A 783 -11.07 13.67 -4.45
C ALA A 783 -10.69 14.15 -5.86
N TYR A 784 -11.45 15.08 -6.42
CA TYR A 784 -11.23 15.68 -7.73
C TYR A 784 -9.97 16.56 -7.78
N ASP A 785 -9.61 17.26 -6.68
CA ASP A 785 -8.43 18.13 -6.62
C ASP A 785 -7.12 17.34 -6.40
N ARG A 786 -7.20 16.09 -5.99
CA ARG A 786 -6.02 15.25 -5.68
C ARG A 786 -5.12 14.99 -6.90
N SER A 787 -5.70 14.88 -8.10
CA SER A 787 -4.95 14.64 -9.33
C SER A 787 -4.19 15.85 -9.88
N ARG A 788 -4.37 17.02 -9.27
CA ARG A 788 -3.85 18.32 -9.75
C ARG A 788 -2.79 18.93 -8.83
N ARG A 789 -2.40 18.24 -7.79
CA ARG A 789 -1.38 18.71 -6.86
C ARG A 789 -0.03 18.76 -7.55
N GLY A 790 0.74 19.81 -7.27
CA GLY A 790 2.03 20.04 -7.90
C GLY A 790 2.01 20.99 -9.09
N ARG A 791 0.84 21.52 -9.53
CA ARG A 791 0.73 22.42 -10.69
C ARG A 791 0.56 23.90 -10.33
N ASN A 792 0.20 24.21 -9.09
CA ASN A 792 0.02 25.61 -8.64
C ASN A 792 1.36 26.31 -8.44
N ASP A 793 2.39 25.58 -8.03
CA ASP A 793 3.76 26.07 -7.96
C ASP A 793 4.26 26.55 -9.31
N SER A 794 4.10 25.73 -10.36
CA SER A 794 4.45 26.11 -11.72
C SER A 794 3.69 27.34 -12.22
N ILE A 795 2.40 27.46 -11.88
CA ILE A 795 1.61 28.65 -12.21
C ILE A 795 2.17 29.87 -11.46
N PHE A 796 2.43 29.72 -10.15
CA PHE A 796 2.96 30.80 -9.33
C PHE A 796 4.32 31.30 -9.86
N GLU A 797 5.20 30.41 -10.29
CA GLU A 797 6.51 30.75 -10.83
C GLU A 797 6.44 31.50 -12.15
N ARG A 798 5.50 31.10 -13.04
CA ARG A 798 5.29 31.73 -14.36
C ARG A 798 4.62 33.11 -14.30
N LEU A 799 3.98 33.47 -13.21
CA LEU A 799 3.38 34.78 -13.03
C LEU A 799 4.44 35.84 -12.70
N ASP A 800 4.25 37.06 -13.17
CA ASP A 800 5.09 38.19 -12.82
C ASP A 800 4.97 38.57 -11.33
N VAL A 801 5.85 39.43 -10.83
CA VAL A 801 5.78 39.94 -9.45
C VAL A 801 4.42 40.62 -9.16
N THR A 802 3.89 41.32 -10.19
CA THR A 802 2.56 41.92 -10.14
C THR A 802 1.75 41.42 -11.33
N PHE A 803 0.57 40.85 -11.09
CA PHE A 803 -0.25 40.25 -12.14
C PHE A 803 -1.76 40.50 -11.93
N SER A 804 -2.52 40.40 -13.02
CA SER A 804 -3.99 40.46 -13.00
C SER A 804 -4.64 39.08 -12.81
N PHE A 805 -5.95 39.07 -12.55
CA PHE A 805 -6.72 37.82 -12.55
C PHE A 805 -6.65 37.11 -13.91
N ASP A 806 -6.73 37.85 -15.00
CA ASP A 806 -6.71 37.29 -16.36
C ASP A 806 -5.38 36.65 -16.70
N GLN A 807 -4.26 37.23 -16.28
CA GLN A 807 -2.93 36.63 -16.38
C GLN A 807 -2.84 35.32 -15.58
N ALA A 808 -3.39 35.32 -14.34
CA ALA A 808 -3.43 34.10 -13.54
C ALA A 808 -4.32 33.02 -14.18
N GLN A 809 -5.44 33.42 -14.77
CA GLN A 809 -6.33 32.53 -15.53
C GLN A 809 -5.61 31.93 -16.75
N GLN A 810 -4.94 32.75 -17.52
CA GLN A 810 -4.21 32.34 -18.72
C GLN A 810 -3.07 31.36 -18.39
N GLN A 811 -2.25 31.67 -17.37
CA GLN A 811 -1.21 30.75 -16.90
C GLN A 811 -1.79 29.47 -16.30
N SER A 812 -2.94 29.56 -15.63
CA SER A 812 -3.62 28.36 -15.13
C SER A 812 -4.13 27.47 -16.27
N ILE A 813 -4.65 28.04 -17.34
CA ILE A 813 -5.07 27.32 -18.54
C ILE A 813 -3.87 26.66 -19.22
N SER A 814 -2.73 27.37 -19.34
CA SER A 814 -1.52 26.81 -19.94
C SER A 814 -0.96 25.59 -19.18
N VAL A 815 -1.09 25.55 -17.85
CA VAL A 815 -0.57 24.50 -16.99
C VAL A 815 -1.58 23.37 -16.74
N LYS A 816 -2.87 23.71 -16.57
CA LYS A 816 -3.94 22.78 -16.18
C LYS A 816 -4.93 22.46 -17.29
N GLY A 817 -4.84 23.11 -18.43
CA GLY A 817 -5.80 22.94 -19.53
C GLY A 817 -7.19 23.40 -19.16
N ALA A 818 -8.22 22.77 -19.75
CA ALA A 818 -9.63 23.07 -19.54
C ALA A 818 -10.10 22.97 -18.07
N SER A 819 -9.30 22.38 -17.21
CA SER A 819 -9.60 22.26 -15.78
C SER A 819 -9.33 23.53 -14.97
N ALA A 820 -8.73 24.57 -15.59
CA ALA A 820 -8.55 25.87 -15.01
C ALA A 820 -9.82 26.72 -15.18
N THR A 821 -10.91 26.33 -14.51
CA THR A 821 -12.16 27.12 -14.51
C THR A 821 -11.96 28.44 -13.76
N HIS A 822 -12.75 29.46 -14.09
CA HIS A 822 -12.73 30.76 -13.41
C HIS A 822 -12.82 30.61 -11.87
N GLU A 823 -13.73 29.75 -11.37
CA GLU A 823 -13.88 29.51 -9.94
C GLU A 823 -12.65 28.79 -9.33
N SER A 824 -12.02 27.85 -10.05
CA SER A 824 -10.82 27.18 -9.55
C SER A 824 -9.63 28.14 -9.42
N VAL A 825 -9.48 29.07 -10.34
CA VAL A 825 -8.43 30.11 -10.28
C VAL A 825 -8.72 31.11 -9.18
N LYS A 826 -9.96 31.53 -9.03
CA LYS A 826 -10.42 32.42 -7.95
C LYS A 826 -10.14 31.79 -6.57
N GLN A 827 -10.44 30.49 -6.41
CA GLN A 827 -10.15 29.76 -5.18
C GLN A 827 -8.63 29.63 -4.93
N MET A 828 -7.84 29.36 -5.97
CA MET A 828 -6.38 29.31 -5.89
C MET A 828 -5.80 30.64 -5.39
N LEU A 829 -6.22 31.76 -5.99
CA LEU A 829 -5.78 33.10 -5.57
C LEU A 829 -6.26 33.46 -4.16
N LYS A 830 -7.47 33.05 -3.78
CA LYS A 830 -7.98 33.22 -2.41
C LYS A 830 -7.10 32.44 -1.41
N ASN A 831 -6.72 31.21 -1.72
CA ASN A 831 -5.84 30.40 -0.88
C ASN A 831 -4.44 31.05 -0.76
N TRP A 832 -3.86 31.49 -1.88
CA TRP A 832 -2.57 32.18 -1.86
C TRP A 832 -2.58 33.47 -1.04
N LYS A 833 -3.69 34.24 -1.11
CA LYS A 833 -3.89 35.42 -0.27
C LYS A 833 -3.99 35.05 1.21
N GLN A 834 -4.78 34.04 1.55
CA GLN A 834 -4.93 33.57 2.95
C GLN A 834 -3.61 33.05 3.52
N GLN A 835 -2.77 32.49 2.69
CA GLN A 835 -1.45 31.97 3.07
C GLN A 835 -0.35 33.04 3.05
N GLY A 836 -0.67 34.27 2.67
CA GLY A 836 0.30 35.36 2.62
C GLY A 836 1.28 35.32 1.46
N LEU A 837 1.04 34.44 0.45
CA LEU A 837 1.88 34.36 -0.76
C LEU A 837 1.66 35.53 -1.73
N ILE A 838 0.48 36.13 -1.70
CA ILE A 838 0.11 37.34 -2.50
C ILE A 838 -0.67 38.35 -1.67
N SER A 839 -0.55 39.60 -2.05
CA SER A 839 -1.40 40.71 -1.58
C SER A 839 -2.24 41.26 -2.74
N VAL A 840 -3.34 41.96 -2.42
CA VAL A 840 -4.20 42.64 -3.41
C VAL A 840 -3.88 44.10 -3.39
N LEU A 841 -3.54 44.68 -4.52
CA LEU A 841 -3.28 46.09 -4.69
C LEU A 841 -4.58 46.91 -4.83
N PRO A 842 -4.55 48.23 -4.62
CA PRO A 842 -5.73 49.10 -4.77
C PRO A 842 -6.40 49.05 -6.14
N ASP A 843 -5.62 48.75 -7.19
CA ASP A 843 -6.07 48.61 -8.59
C ASP A 843 -6.62 47.21 -8.92
N LYS A 844 -6.88 46.37 -7.90
CA LYS A 844 -7.36 44.98 -7.99
C LYS A 844 -6.38 43.97 -8.61
N ARG A 845 -5.13 44.36 -8.87
CA ARG A 845 -4.07 43.43 -9.23
C ARG A 845 -3.54 42.71 -8.00
N TYR A 846 -2.82 41.60 -8.22
CA TYR A 846 -2.18 40.82 -7.20
C TYR A 846 -0.67 41.06 -7.24
N GLN A 847 -0.04 41.09 -6.08
CA GLN A 847 1.41 41.21 -5.95
C GLN A 847 1.94 40.04 -5.14
N LYS A 848 2.99 39.37 -5.64
CA LYS A 848 3.71 38.35 -4.89
C LYS A 848 4.35 38.94 -3.66
N ALA A 849 4.19 38.30 -2.50
CA ALA A 849 4.92 38.69 -1.31
C ALA A 849 6.43 38.47 -1.55
N SER A 850 7.25 39.44 -1.17
CA SER A 850 8.70 39.25 -1.18
C SER A 850 9.03 38.15 -0.16
N PRO A 851 9.95 37.23 -0.45
CA PRO A 851 10.41 36.27 0.55
C PRO A 851 11.02 37.10 1.70
N THR A 852 10.40 37.02 2.85
CA THR A 852 11.04 37.52 4.10
C THR A 852 12.26 36.62 4.31
N VAL A 853 13.44 37.18 4.16
CA VAL A 853 14.75 36.61 4.42
C VAL A 853 14.85 36.13 5.87
#